data_48091f2a31cc8ae4103554d5d85085f5
#
_entry.id   48091f2a31cc8ae4103554d5d85085f5
#
_cell.length_a   1.000
_cell.length_b   1.000
_cell.length_c   1.000
_cell.angle_alpha   90.00
_cell.angle_beta   90.00
_cell.angle_gamma   90.00
#
_symmetry.space_group_name_H-M   'P 1'
#
loop_
_entity.id
_entity.type
_entity.pdbx_description
1 polymer ?
#
loop_
_entity_poly.entity_id
_entity_poly.type
_entity_poly.pdbx_seq_one_letter_code
_entity_poly.pdbx_strand_id
1 'polypeptide(L)'
;MRKSIILLSGLFLTITMQAQDRPQPKPGPSPTINIKKPVSFTMPNGLKVLVVEDHKLPRVSFNLSIDTAPYAEGDKKGVDELTGSLIGNGSMAIAKDTFNEEIDFLGADINFSTNGAYASGLSKYSKRILELMADGALNPNFTQEEFDKEKDKLIEGLKTQEKSVPVVAGRVENVLVFGKEHPDGEYLSEKTINNVSLADVKSHYETYFVPEHAYLVVIGDVKFKETKKMVEKLFGSWVKASAPNISYTAPKNVQYTQINFVDMPNAVQSEISLVNSVSLKLSDPDYFPVIVANQVLGGDFNSYLNMNLREAHGWTYGARSSIGVNKYTVTKFKANSQVRNMVTDSAVVEFIKEIKRIRTEKVTDEALNNVKAGYVGRFVMQVEKPQTVARYALNIETEGLPADFYENYIKNIQAVTADDVMRVMNKYVLADNMRILVTGKGTDVIPGLEKLKIPIFYFDKFGNPTEKPKMKKPAPAGVTVKTVLDSYITAIGGAKAVAGVKTLFVSGSSEIEGAPAPLSYTSKKDAKGRTFTKLELVGMMELNKQVIGDTSGYSAAQGQKKDLTPEEFAEKKATATTFEELLLSKKADVTLDGIEPINGSDAYAIKNGKSILYYDVKTGLKVMSSSTSERNGQKMTSTISFTDYKDVKGIKIPHNIVMSQGRDIEIKITDVKINEGVTDADFQ
;
A
#
# COMPACT_ATOMS: atom_id res chain seq x y z
N MET A 1 -68.04 5.91 -11.52
CA MET A 1 -67.26 7.10 -11.23
C MET A 1 -65.95 6.84 -10.48
N ARG A 2 -65.81 5.95 -9.46
CA ARG A 2 -64.54 5.70 -8.75
C ARG A 2 -63.43 5.05 -9.60
N LYS A 3 -63.73 4.21 -10.58
CA LYS A 3 -62.75 3.54 -11.45
C LYS A 3 -62.18 4.47 -12.53
N SER A 4 -62.90 5.46 -12.98
CA SER A 4 -62.44 6.42 -13.98
C SER A 4 -61.50 7.49 -13.41
N ILE A 5 -61.63 7.80 -12.11
CA ILE A 5 -60.74 8.75 -11.42
C ILE A 5 -59.36 8.12 -11.17
N ILE A 6 -59.27 6.81 -10.92
CA ILE A 6 -58.00 6.10 -10.74
C ILE A 6 -57.22 5.99 -12.06
N LEU A 7 -57.89 5.86 -13.21
CA LEU A 7 -57.23 5.83 -14.51
C LEU A 7 -56.71 7.23 -14.93
N LEU A 8 -57.41 8.32 -14.61
CA LEU A 8 -56.93 9.68 -14.87
C LEU A 8 -55.75 10.06 -13.97
N SER A 9 -55.73 9.62 -12.69
CA SER A 9 -54.61 9.87 -11.79
C SER A 9 -53.34 9.08 -12.20
N GLY A 10 -53.49 7.86 -12.75
CA GLY A 10 -52.39 7.08 -13.30
C GLY A 10 -51.78 7.70 -14.55
N LEU A 11 -52.62 8.31 -15.41
CA LEU A 11 -52.11 8.97 -16.63
C LEU A 11 -51.40 10.30 -16.35
N PHE A 12 -51.77 11.02 -15.27
CA PHE A 12 -51.08 12.23 -14.85
C PHE A 12 -49.71 11.98 -14.19
N LEU A 13 -49.55 10.82 -13.52
CA LEU A 13 -48.24 10.45 -12.92
C LEU A 13 -47.19 9.99 -13.97
N THR A 14 -47.61 9.52 -15.14
CA THR A 14 -46.67 9.10 -16.19
C THR A 14 -46.15 10.25 -17.06
N ILE A 15 -46.84 11.41 -17.06
CA ILE A 15 -46.42 12.58 -17.83
C ILE A 15 -45.32 13.42 -17.10
N THR A 16 -45.17 13.22 -15.79
CA THR A 16 -44.17 13.99 -14.99
C THR A 16 -42.80 13.30 -14.86
N MET A 17 -42.61 12.15 -15.48
CA MET A 17 -41.31 11.45 -15.47
C MET A 17 -40.54 11.57 -16.79
N GLN A 18 -40.73 12.59 -17.56
CA GLN A 18 -39.71 12.97 -18.54
C GLN A 18 -38.63 13.75 -17.79
N ALA A 19 -37.54 13.07 -17.45
CA ALA A 19 -36.31 13.73 -17.09
C ALA A 19 -35.97 14.69 -18.24
N GLN A 20 -36.08 16.01 -18.00
CA GLN A 20 -35.62 16.98 -18.97
C GLN A 20 -34.12 16.76 -19.15
N ASP A 21 -33.72 16.24 -20.30
CA ASP A 21 -32.34 16.33 -20.77
C ASP A 21 -31.96 17.83 -20.82
N ARG A 22 -31.43 18.33 -19.73
CA ARG A 22 -30.88 19.66 -19.70
C ARG A 22 -29.55 19.62 -20.47
N PRO A 23 -29.41 20.34 -21.57
CA PRO A 23 -28.16 20.41 -22.28
C PRO A 23 -27.06 20.87 -21.31
N GLN A 24 -25.93 20.21 -21.36
CA GLN A 24 -24.78 20.57 -20.52
C GLN A 24 -24.41 22.05 -20.76
N PRO A 25 -24.23 22.84 -19.70
CA PRO A 25 -23.85 24.26 -19.88
C PRO A 25 -22.58 24.36 -20.74
N LYS A 26 -22.60 25.26 -21.71
CA LYS A 26 -21.38 25.53 -22.49
C LYS A 26 -20.32 26.11 -21.57
N PRO A 27 -19.05 25.65 -21.67
CA PRO A 27 -17.97 26.23 -20.87
C PRO A 27 -17.86 27.73 -21.14
N GLY A 28 -17.73 28.51 -20.07
CA GLY A 28 -17.42 29.93 -20.17
C GLY A 28 -15.99 30.17 -20.68
N PRO A 29 -15.61 31.40 -20.94
CA PRO A 29 -14.23 31.75 -21.30
C PRO A 29 -13.30 31.35 -20.14
N SER A 30 -12.09 30.92 -20.46
CA SER A 30 -11.09 30.60 -19.45
C SER A 30 -10.83 31.79 -18.54
N PRO A 31 -10.85 31.61 -17.20
CA PRO A 31 -10.64 32.73 -16.30
C PRO A 31 -9.21 33.26 -16.41
N THR A 32 -9.07 34.58 -16.28
CA THR A 32 -7.76 35.21 -16.13
C THR A 32 -7.28 34.99 -14.70
N ILE A 33 -6.10 34.42 -14.56
CA ILE A 33 -5.54 34.06 -13.24
C ILE A 33 -4.53 35.14 -12.83
N ASN A 34 -4.77 35.77 -11.69
CA ASN A 34 -3.84 36.70 -11.08
C ASN A 34 -3.26 36.06 -9.81
N ILE A 35 -2.03 35.62 -9.88
CA ILE A 35 -1.34 34.96 -8.75
C ILE A 35 -0.61 36.07 -7.96
N LYS A 36 -1.09 36.33 -6.73
CA LYS A 36 -0.38 37.23 -5.82
C LYS A 36 1.00 36.65 -5.51
N LYS A 37 2.06 37.42 -5.79
CA LYS A 37 3.44 37.01 -5.44
C LYS A 37 3.64 37.14 -3.94
N PRO A 38 4.20 36.12 -3.25
CA PRO A 38 4.62 36.24 -1.86
C PRO A 38 5.66 37.35 -1.71
N VAL A 39 5.66 37.99 -0.55
CA VAL A 39 6.78 38.86 -0.15
C VAL A 39 7.90 37.96 0.35
N SER A 40 9.13 38.15 -0.12
CA SER A 40 10.27 37.30 0.24
C SER A 40 11.48 38.10 0.70
N PHE A 41 12.34 37.44 1.48
CA PHE A 41 13.67 37.91 1.85
C PHE A 41 14.60 36.72 2.04
N THR A 42 15.92 36.99 1.92
CA THR A 42 16.94 35.96 2.18
C THR A 42 17.73 36.36 3.42
N MET A 43 17.96 35.43 4.32
CA MET A 43 18.77 35.62 5.50
C MET A 43 20.28 35.52 5.18
N PRO A 44 21.16 36.07 6.03
CA PRO A 44 22.62 35.98 5.80
C PRO A 44 23.16 34.54 5.75
N ASN A 45 22.51 33.58 6.40
CA ASN A 45 22.87 32.16 6.38
C ASN A 45 22.40 31.41 5.13
N GLY A 46 21.63 32.05 4.25
CA GLY A 46 21.13 31.44 3.00
C GLY A 46 19.65 31.06 3.03
N LEU A 47 19.03 30.93 4.21
CA LEU A 47 17.59 30.62 4.32
C LEU A 47 16.73 31.64 3.57
N LYS A 48 15.91 31.18 2.64
CA LYS A 48 14.98 32.01 1.88
C LYS A 48 13.58 31.92 2.49
N VAL A 49 12.96 33.07 2.75
CA VAL A 49 11.68 33.15 3.43
C VAL A 49 10.62 33.78 2.51
N LEU A 50 9.50 33.08 2.36
CA LEU A 50 8.35 33.53 1.58
C LEU A 50 7.17 33.72 2.53
N VAL A 51 6.52 34.89 2.48
CA VAL A 51 5.38 35.21 3.36
C VAL A 51 4.16 35.54 2.52
N VAL A 52 3.06 34.84 2.77
CA VAL A 52 1.74 35.07 2.19
C VAL A 52 0.80 35.48 3.30
N GLU A 53 0.48 36.78 3.36
CA GLU A 53 -0.49 37.32 4.32
C GLU A 53 -1.92 36.96 3.84
N ASP A 54 -2.67 36.23 4.66
CA ASP A 54 -4.08 35.88 4.46
C ASP A 54 -4.85 36.00 5.79
N HIS A 55 -5.62 37.05 5.94
CA HIS A 55 -6.37 37.39 7.14
C HIS A 55 -7.81 36.86 7.15
N LYS A 56 -8.17 35.96 6.24
CA LYS A 56 -9.53 35.40 6.16
C LYS A 56 -9.88 34.53 7.36
N LEU A 57 -8.90 33.81 7.89
CA LEU A 57 -9.04 32.94 9.05
C LEU A 57 -7.91 33.22 10.05
N PRO A 58 -8.16 33.16 11.36
CA PRO A 58 -7.14 33.38 12.39
C PRO A 58 -6.21 32.16 12.54
N ARG A 59 -5.57 31.74 11.45
CA ARG A 59 -4.67 30.61 11.38
C ARG A 59 -3.36 30.98 10.70
N VAL A 60 -2.31 30.25 11.07
CA VAL A 60 -0.99 30.37 10.45
C VAL A 60 -0.43 28.98 10.18
N SER A 61 0.37 28.86 9.14
CA SER A 61 1.22 27.71 8.87
C SER A 61 2.63 28.13 8.51
N PHE A 62 3.59 27.34 8.94
CA PHE A 62 5.01 27.46 8.65
C PHE A 62 5.47 26.16 8.00
N ASN A 63 6.12 26.25 6.86
CA ASN A 63 6.68 25.10 6.15
C ASN A 63 8.14 25.37 5.85
N LEU A 64 9.02 24.74 6.59
CA LEU A 64 10.44 24.70 6.32
C LEU A 64 10.71 23.52 5.40
N SER A 65 11.32 23.74 4.25
CA SER A 65 11.75 22.68 3.33
C SER A 65 13.19 22.89 2.92
N ILE A 66 13.96 21.81 2.86
CA ILE A 66 15.35 21.80 2.43
C ILE A 66 15.41 21.08 1.08
N ASP A 67 15.84 21.80 0.05
CA ASP A 67 15.91 21.32 -1.33
C ASP A 67 17.29 20.76 -1.62
N THR A 68 17.56 19.54 -1.18
CA THR A 68 18.83 18.84 -1.41
C THR A 68 18.72 17.84 -2.56
N ALA A 69 19.84 17.66 -3.28
CA ALA A 69 19.93 16.58 -4.26
C ALA A 69 19.84 15.22 -3.56
N PRO A 70 19.21 14.20 -4.18
CA PRO A 70 19.18 12.85 -3.63
C PRO A 70 20.59 12.32 -3.38
N TYR A 71 20.76 11.55 -2.31
CA TYR A 71 22.02 10.91 -1.93
C TYR A 71 21.79 9.44 -1.59
N ALA A 72 22.81 8.61 -1.88
CA ALA A 72 22.77 7.21 -1.49
C ALA A 72 23.37 7.03 -0.08
N GLU A 73 22.67 6.27 0.75
CA GLU A 73 23.07 5.94 2.12
C GLU A 73 23.94 4.67 2.18
N GLY A 74 23.94 3.85 1.13
CA GLY A 74 24.76 2.67 0.96
C GLY A 74 24.51 1.59 2.00
N ASP A 75 25.58 1.15 2.67
CA ASP A 75 25.52 0.11 3.70
C ASP A 75 24.85 0.57 5.01
N LYS A 76 24.50 1.86 5.12
CA LYS A 76 23.76 2.47 6.23
C LYS A 76 22.36 2.94 5.82
N LYS A 77 21.76 2.31 4.76
CA LYS A 77 20.39 2.62 4.36
C LYS A 77 19.45 2.44 5.55
N GLY A 78 18.76 3.54 5.91
CA GLY A 78 17.95 3.70 7.12
C GLY A 78 18.43 4.83 8.02
N VAL A 79 19.59 5.45 7.71
CA VAL A 79 20.09 6.60 8.50
C VAL A 79 19.17 7.81 8.32
N ASP A 80 18.64 8.03 7.12
CA ASP A 80 17.67 9.10 6.86
C ASP A 80 16.37 8.90 7.64
N GLU A 81 15.81 7.70 7.58
CA GLU A 81 14.58 7.35 8.30
C GLU A 81 14.74 7.49 9.82
N LEU A 82 15.85 6.99 10.37
CA LEU A 82 16.15 7.11 11.80
C LEU A 82 16.40 8.56 12.22
N THR A 83 17.08 9.34 11.37
CA THR A 83 17.26 10.76 11.62
C THR A 83 15.92 11.49 11.65
N GLY A 84 15.06 11.24 10.66
CA GLY A 84 13.73 11.85 10.57
C GLY A 84 12.83 11.51 11.76
N SER A 85 12.88 10.25 12.25
CA SER A 85 12.08 9.82 13.40
C SER A 85 12.56 10.40 14.73
N LEU A 86 13.80 10.86 14.79
CA LEU A 86 14.40 11.43 16.00
C LEU A 86 14.30 12.97 16.08
N ILE A 87 14.21 13.66 14.94
CA ILE A 87 13.97 15.11 14.93
C ILE A 87 12.58 15.38 15.54
N GLY A 88 12.51 16.30 16.50
CA GLY A 88 11.25 16.65 17.15
C GLY A 88 10.87 15.76 18.35
N ASN A 89 11.72 14.81 18.72
CA ASN A 89 11.61 14.10 20.02
C ASN A 89 12.06 14.99 21.18
N GLY A 90 11.40 16.16 21.35
CA GLY A 90 11.87 17.24 22.19
C GLY A 90 12.99 18.05 21.54
N SER A 91 13.61 18.93 22.32
CA SER A 91 14.78 19.70 21.93
C SER A 91 15.84 19.64 23.03
N MET A 92 17.02 20.20 22.76
CA MET A 92 18.05 20.35 23.82
C MET A 92 17.56 21.16 25.03
N ALA A 93 16.54 22.02 24.85
CA ALA A 93 15.98 22.85 25.89
C ALA A 93 14.70 22.29 26.53
N ILE A 94 13.93 21.48 25.82
CA ILE A 94 12.61 21.01 26.23
C ILE A 94 12.53 19.49 26.07
N ALA A 95 12.28 18.77 27.18
CA ALA A 95 12.11 17.32 27.17
C ALA A 95 10.90 16.90 26.30
N LYS A 96 10.96 15.70 25.69
CA LYS A 96 9.96 15.17 24.74
C LYS A 96 8.51 15.29 25.22
N ASP A 97 8.23 14.83 26.45
CA ASP A 97 6.87 14.84 26.98
C ASP A 97 6.33 16.27 27.14
N THR A 98 7.13 17.16 27.73
CA THR A 98 6.78 18.59 27.89
C THR A 98 6.62 19.27 26.52
N PHE A 99 7.44 18.89 25.53
CA PHE A 99 7.35 19.43 24.17
C PHE A 99 6.03 19.05 23.51
N ASN A 100 5.63 17.77 23.62
CA ASN A 100 4.38 17.26 23.08
C ASN A 100 3.15 17.82 23.83
N GLU A 101 3.20 17.88 25.17
CA GLU A 101 2.13 18.47 25.99
C GLU A 101 1.88 19.95 25.61
N GLU A 102 2.94 20.71 25.33
CA GLU A 102 2.79 22.09 24.90
C GLU A 102 2.18 22.22 23.50
N ILE A 103 2.56 21.36 22.54
CA ILE A 103 1.95 21.32 21.22
C ILE A 103 0.46 21.04 21.34
N ASP A 104 0.08 20.05 22.14
CA ASP A 104 -1.32 19.67 22.37
C ASP A 104 -2.10 20.82 23.04
N PHE A 105 -1.51 21.48 24.05
CA PHE A 105 -2.12 22.63 24.72
C PHE A 105 -2.40 23.81 23.77
N LEU A 106 -1.49 24.04 22.80
CA LEU A 106 -1.65 25.09 21.79
C LEU A 106 -2.67 24.69 20.69
N GLY A 107 -3.09 23.43 20.63
CA GLY A 107 -3.88 22.89 19.53
C GLY A 107 -3.15 23.06 18.21
N ALA A 108 -1.84 22.91 18.22
CA ALA A 108 -0.96 23.04 17.08
C ALA A 108 -0.68 21.66 16.48
N ASP A 109 -0.32 21.65 15.20
CA ASP A 109 0.20 20.48 14.49
C ASP A 109 1.65 20.81 14.10
N ILE A 110 2.63 20.08 14.65
CA ILE A 110 4.05 20.27 14.36
C ILE A 110 4.65 18.91 14.00
N ASN A 111 5.21 18.83 12.80
CA ASN A 111 5.84 17.62 12.26
C ASN A 111 7.23 17.92 11.75
N PHE A 112 8.13 16.92 11.86
CA PHE A 112 9.52 17.04 11.46
C PHE A 112 9.90 15.91 10.48
N SER A 113 10.89 16.19 9.64
CA SER A 113 11.54 15.22 8.76
C SER A 113 12.97 15.67 8.48
N THR A 114 13.77 14.83 7.87
CA THR A 114 15.12 15.19 7.41
C THR A 114 15.13 16.29 6.35
N ASN A 115 14.04 16.46 5.63
CA ASN A 115 13.89 17.49 4.61
C ASN A 115 13.18 18.77 5.11
N GLY A 116 12.98 18.92 6.42
CA GLY A 116 12.39 20.13 6.99
C GLY A 116 11.40 19.91 8.12
N ALA A 117 10.50 20.89 8.32
CA ALA A 117 9.48 20.86 9.35
C ALA A 117 8.22 21.58 8.89
N TYR A 118 7.09 21.16 9.40
CA TYR A 118 5.79 21.82 9.21
C TYR A 118 5.17 22.15 10.55
N ALA A 119 4.59 23.34 10.67
CA ALA A 119 3.80 23.71 11.82
C ALA A 119 2.55 24.49 11.42
N SER A 120 1.44 24.26 12.10
CA SER A 120 0.21 25.04 11.92
C SER A 120 -0.59 25.17 13.21
N GLY A 121 -1.38 26.25 13.29
CA GLY A 121 -2.27 26.50 14.44
C GLY A 121 -2.97 27.84 14.37
N LEU A 122 -3.51 28.29 15.51
CA LEU A 122 -4.16 29.60 15.61
C LEU A 122 -3.12 30.73 15.61
N SER A 123 -3.41 31.81 14.86
CA SER A 123 -2.50 32.95 14.71
C SER A 123 -2.11 33.63 16.02
N LYS A 124 -2.99 33.62 17.04
CA LYS A 124 -2.67 34.13 18.37
C LYS A 124 -1.49 33.42 19.06
N TYR A 125 -1.21 32.18 18.64
CA TYR A 125 -0.09 31.35 19.13
C TYR A 125 1.07 31.28 18.16
N SER A 126 1.03 31.99 17.02
CA SER A 126 1.99 31.91 15.91
C SER A 126 3.44 32.00 16.37
N LYS A 127 3.74 32.90 17.30
CA LYS A 127 5.08 33.07 17.85
C LYS A 127 5.57 31.81 18.56
N ARG A 128 4.74 31.22 19.44
CA ARG A 128 5.15 30.04 20.22
C ARG A 128 5.23 28.79 19.34
N ILE A 129 4.32 28.65 18.40
CA ILE A 129 4.34 27.54 17.41
C ILE A 129 5.63 27.58 16.60
N LEU A 130 6.05 28.75 16.10
CA LEU A 130 7.29 28.88 15.36
C LEU A 130 8.53 28.69 16.25
N GLU A 131 8.50 29.12 17.51
CA GLU A 131 9.58 28.85 18.48
C GLU A 131 9.77 27.34 18.68
N LEU A 132 8.69 26.59 18.92
CA LEU A 132 8.75 25.13 19.09
C LEU A 132 9.24 24.45 17.82
N MET A 133 8.71 24.81 16.65
CA MET A 133 9.15 24.26 15.37
C MET A 133 10.65 24.54 15.13
N ALA A 134 11.10 25.77 15.36
CA ALA A 134 12.49 26.13 15.15
C ALA A 134 13.41 25.41 16.16
N ASP A 135 13.02 25.31 17.43
CA ASP A 135 13.82 24.65 18.46
C ASP A 135 13.92 23.13 18.20
N GLY A 136 12.79 22.47 17.92
CA GLY A 136 12.79 21.04 17.57
C GLY A 136 13.57 20.72 16.30
N ALA A 137 13.51 21.61 15.29
CA ALA A 137 14.21 21.43 14.03
C ALA A 137 15.72 21.72 14.11
N LEU A 138 16.12 22.79 14.81
CA LEU A 138 17.51 23.27 14.83
C LEU A 138 18.33 22.77 16.03
N ASN A 139 17.67 22.35 17.10
CA ASN A 139 18.31 21.87 18.33
C ASN A 139 17.71 20.51 18.77
N PRO A 140 17.66 19.50 17.88
CA PRO A 140 17.06 18.21 18.22
C PRO A 140 17.85 17.50 19.31
N ASN A 141 17.15 16.79 20.20
CA ASN A 141 17.76 16.02 21.28
C ASN A 141 17.92 14.55 20.87
N PHE A 142 19.02 14.21 20.23
CA PHE A 142 19.35 12.84 19.83
C PHE A 142 19.89 12.03 21.01
N THR A 143 19.05 11.23 21.67
CA THR A 143 19.43 10.36 22.77
C THR A 143 19.59 8.90 22.31
N GLN A 144 20.44 8.13 23.03
CA GLN A 144 20.62 6.69 22.72
C GLN A 144 19.35 5.90 22.94
N GLU A 145 18.60 6.23 24.00
CA GLU A 145 17.34 5.54 24.32
C GLU A 145 16.29 5.65 23.21
N GLU A 146 16.04 6.85 22.69
CA GLU A 146 15.08 7.06 21.61
C GLU A 146 15.61 6.47 20.28
N PHE A 147 16.91 6.53 20.03
CA PHE A 147 17.51 5.89 18.87
C PHE A 147 17.30 4.38 18.88
N ASP A 148 17.58 3.69 19.98
CA ASP A 148 17.41 2.24 20.09
C ASP A 148 15.93 1.86 19.89
N LYS A 149 15.01 2.61 20.48
CA LYS A 149 13.56 2.42 20.35
C LYS A 149 13.06 2.58 18.91
N GLU A 150 13.47 3.65 18.21
CA GLU A 150 13.05 3.88 16.82
C GLU A 150 13.72 2.87 15.85
N LYS A 151 14.94 2.44 16.15
CA LYS A 151 15.63 1.39 15.39
C LYS A 151 14.91 0.05 15.49
N ASP A 152 14.52 -0.37 16.69
CA ASP A 152 13.76 -1.61 16.89
C ASP A 152 12.40 -1.55 16.19
N LYS A 153 11.70 -0.42 16.29
CA LYS A 153 10.42 -0.19 15.61
C LYS A 153 10.56 -0.25 14.09
N LEU A 154 11.62 0.33 13.53
CA LEU A 154 11.90 0.29 12.10
C LEU A 154 12.15 -1.15 11.62
N ILE A 155 12.90 -1.95 12.38
CA ILE A 155 13.17 -3.37 12.06
C ILE A 155 11.87 -4.20 12.11
N GLU A 156 11.04 -4.02 13.14
CA GLU A 156 9.75 -4.72 13.24
C GLU A 156 8.79 -4.32 12.11
N GLY A 157 8.75 -3.03 11.77
CA GLY A 157 8.00 -2.54 10.62
C GLY A 157 8.44 -3.18 9.31
N LEU A 158 9.75 -3.33 9.10
CA LEU A 158 10.32 -3.96 7.92
C LEU A 158 9.88 -5.44 7.77
N LYS A 159 9.91 -6.22 8.85
CA LYS A 159 9.47 -7.63 8.85
C LYS A 159 8.01 -7.78 8.41
N THR A 160 7.17 -6.84 8.80
CA THR A 160 5.76 -6.80 8.38
C THR A 160 5.63 -6.42 6.90
N GLN A 161 6.38 -5.41 6.46
CA GLN A 161 6.38 -4.94 5.08
C GLN A 161 6.86 -6.00 4.08
N GLU A 162 7.78 -6.87 4.47
CA GLU A 162 8.28 -7.95 3.61
C GLU A 162 7.23 -8.99 3.19
N LYS A 163 6.09 -9.04 3.86
CA LYS A 163 4.94 -9.90 3.53
C LYS A 163 3.97 -9.21 2.55
N SER A 164 4.10 -7.92 2.32
CA SER A 164 3.21 -7.12 1.47
C SER A 164 3.62 -7.19 0.00
N VAL A 165 2.75 -7.70 -0.86
CA VAL A 165 2.99 -7.79 -2.31
C VAL A 165 3.28 -6.42 -2.93
N PRO A 166 2.51 -5.35 -2.67
CA PRO A 166 2.81 -4.03 -3.21
C PRO A 166 4.15 -3.46 -2.75
N VAL A 167 4.53 -3.67 -1.49
CA VAL A 167 5.81 -3.17 -0.95
C VAL A 167 6.99 -3.89 -1.60
N VAL A 168 6.92 -5.22 -1.72
CA VAL A 168 7.94 -6.02 -2.41
C VAL A 168 8.02 -5.63 -3.88
N ALA A 169 6.88 -5.48 -4.57
CA ALA A 169 6.83 -5.04 -5.96
C ALA A 169 7.51 -3.67 -6.15
N GLY A 170 7.18 -2.68 -5.31
CA GLY A 170 7.77 -1.34 -5.36
C GLY A 170 9.28 -1.35 -5.11
N ARG A 171 9.75 -2.14 -4.13
CA ARG A 171 11.18 -2.32 -3.85
C ARG A 171 11.91 -2.88 -5.06
N VAL A 172 11.45 -4.01 -5.59
CA VAL A 172 12.11 -4.67 -6.73
C VAL A 172 12.03 -3.81 -7.98
N GLU A 173 10.92 -3.11 -8.21
CA GLU A 173 10.78 -2.12 -9.28
C GLU A 173 11.87 -1.06 -9.22
N ASN A 174 12.08 -0.45 -8.07
CA ASN A 174 13.09 0.60 -7.88
C ASN A 174 14.52 0.05 -8.09
N VAL A 175 14.82 -1.11 -7.50
CA VAL A 175 16.11 -1.79 -7.70
C VAL A 175 16.39 -2.05 -9.18
N LEU A 176 15.41 -2.55 -9.93
CA LEU A 176 15.58 -2.92 -11.33
C LEU A 176 15.61 -1.72 -12.27
N VAL A 177 14.92 -0.62 -11.93
CA VAL A 177 14.90 0.61 -12.73
C VAL A 177 16.16 1.45 -12.48
N PHE A 178 16.52 1.65 -11.23
CA PHE A 178 17.56 2.59 -10.86
C PHE A 178 18.92 1.94 -10.55
N GLY A 179 18.92 0.68 -10.10
CA GLY A 179 20.11 0.00 -9.59
C GLY A 179 20.31 0.25 -8.09
N LYS A 180 20.99 -0.68 -7.40
CA LYS A 180 21.17 -0.66 -5.93
C LYS A 180 22.07 0.47 -5.43
N GLU A 181 22.91 1.02 -6.30
CA GLU A 181 23.85 2.12 -5.98
C GLU A 181 23.20 3.51 -6.19
N HIS A 182 21.96 3.56 -6.68
CA HIS A 182 21.25 4.81 -6.90
C HIS A 182 20.33 5.10 -5.71
N PRO A 183 20.18 6.36 -5.27
CA PRO A 183 19.32 6.72 -4.13
C PRO A 183 17.90 6.15 -4.22
N ASP A 184 17.29 6.22 -5.42
CA ASP A 184 15.94 5.69 -5.66
C ASP A 184 15.89 4.16 -5.80
N GLY A 185 17.05 3.49 -5.92
CA GLY A 185 17.15 2.04 -6.04
C GLY A 185 17.60 1.33 -4.77
N GLU A 186 18.08 2.06 -3.77
CA GLU A 186 18.40 1.51 -2.45
C GLU A 186 17.14 1.04 -1.72
N TYR A 187 17.31 0.09 -0.82
CA TYR A 187 16.21 -0.40 0.01
C TYR A 187 16.68 -0.70 1.44
N LEU A 188 15.75 -0.55 2.37
CA LEU A 188 15.94 -0.91 3.77
C LEU A 188 16.09 -2.42 3.93
N SER A 189 17.05 -2.83 4.75
CA SER A 189 17.21 -4.20 5.23
C SER A 189 17.61 -4.20 6.70
N GLU A 190 17.34 -5.29 7.41
CA GLU A 190 17.77 -5.43 8.80
C GLU A 190 19.30 -5.24 8.94
N LYS A 191 20.06 -5.71 7.94
CA LYS A 191 21.52 -5.51 7.90
C LYS A 191 21.90 -4.03 7.82
N THR A 192 21.31 -3.27 6.90
CA THR A 192 21.67 -1.86 6.73
C THR A 192 21.24 -1.01 7.92
N ILE A 193 20.04 -1.28 8.48
CA ILE A 193 19.55 -0.61 9.69
C ILE A 193 20.49 -0.91 10.88
N ASN A 194 20.94 -2.17 11.03
CA ASN A 194 21.87 -2.55 12.11
C ASN A 194 23.23 -1.87 12.00
N ASN A 195 23.67 -1.51 10.81
CA ASN A 195 24.93 -0.76 10.60
C ASN A 195 24.86 0.71 11.03
N VAL A 196 23.63 1.26 11.22
CA VAL A 196 23.45 2.65 11.63
C VAL A 196 23.68 2.79 13.14
N SER A 197 24.48 3.79 13.52
CA SER A 197 24.72 4.21 14.90
C SER A 197 24.12 5.60 15.16
N LEU A 198 23.97 5.99 16.43
CA LEU A 198 23.55 7.35 16.81
C LEU A 198 24.54 8.41 16.30
N ALA A 199 25.82 8.09 16.21
CA ALA A 199 26.81 8.99 15.63
C ALA A 199 26.57 9.25 14.14
N ASP A 200 26.13 8.23 13.40
CA ASP A 200 25.76 8.37 11.99
C ASP A 200 24.54 9.28 11.82
N VAL A 201 23.51 9.12 12.67
CA VAL A 201 22.32 9.99 12.69
C VAL A 201 22.72 11.46 12.91
N LYS A 202 23.59 11.73 13.90
CA LYS A 202 24.07 13.10 14.17
C LYS A 202 24.84 13.67 12.98
N SER A 203 25.76 12.89 12.42
CA SER A 203 26.54 13.31 11.25
C SER A 203 25.65 13.54 10.02
N HIS A 204 24.64 12.69 9.82
CA HIS A 204 23.67 12.83 8.74
C HIS A 204 22.87 14.13 8.86
N TYR A 205 22.33 14.39 10.06
CA TYR A 205 21.63 15.63 10.35
C TYR A 205 22.51 16.86 10.10
N GLU A 206 23.72 16.89 10.63
CA GLU A 206 24.68 18.00 10.46
C GLU A 206 25.06 18.23 8.98
N THR A 207 25.08 17.16 8.18
CA THR A 207 25.46 17.23 6.76
C THR A 207 24.34 17.74 5.87
N TYR A 208 23.11 17.30 6.12
CA TYR A 208 21.99 17.52 5.19
C TYR A 208 20.96 18.53 5.70
N PHE A 209 20.83 18.73 7.00
CA PHE A 209 19.91 19.72 7.57
C PHE A 209 20.57 21.11 7.65
N VAL A 210 20.74 21.74 6.48
CA VAL A 210 21.54 22.97 6.32
C VAL A 210 20.74 24.07 5.59
N PRO A 211 21.06 25.37 5.85
CA PRO A 211 20.21 26.48 5.41
C PRO A 211 20.39 26.92 3.95
N GLU A 212 21.44 26.52 3.24
CA GLU A 212 21.76 27.12 1.93
C GLU A 212 20.65 26.89 0.87
N HIS A 213 20.02 25.73 0.90
CA HIS A 213 18.88 25.41 0.02
C HIS A 213 17.58 25.25 0.82
N ALA A 214 17.50 25.90 1.97
CA ALA A 214 16.31 25.88 2.80
C ALA A 214 15.35 27.03 2.47
N TYR A 215 14.07 26.74 2.50
CA TYR A 215 12.98 27.65 2.23
C TYR A 215 11.98 27.59 3.39
N LEU A 216 11.68 28.74 3.99
CA LEU A 216 10.61 28.85 4.98
C LEU A 216 9.42 29.57 4.35
N VAL A 217 8.33 28.87 4.18
CA VAL A 217 7.07 29.43 3.69
C VAL A 217 6.14 29.70 4.86
N VAL A 218 5.73 30.95 5.06
CA VAL A 218 4.79 31.37 6.10
C VAL A 218 3.50 31.84 5.45
N ILE A 219 2.37 31.27 5.88
CA ILE A 219 1.06 31.56 5.28
C ILE A 219 0.04 31.78 6.39
N GLY A 220 -0.77 32.81 6.29
CA GLY A 220 -1.94 33.01 7.13
C GLY A 220 -2.06 34.41 7.73
N ASP A 221 -2.72 34.48 8.87
CA ASP A 221 -3.00 35.74 9.57
C ASP A 221 -1.74 36.23 10.31
N VAL A 222 -0.80 36.77 9.54
CA VAL A 222 0.50 37.27 9.98
C VAL A 222 0.82 38.59 9.27
N LYS A 223 1.73 39.39 9.87
CA LYS A 223 2.28 40.60 9.24
C LYS A 223 3.74 40.40 8.86
N PHE A 224 4.11 40.71 7.65
CA PHE A 224 5.46 40.53 7.11
C PHE A 224 6.56 41.06 8.03
N LYS A 225 6.43 42.31 8.51
CA LYS A 225 7.46 42.95 9.35
C LYS A 225 7.66 42.21 10.69
N GLU A 226 6.59 41.69 11.28
CA GLU A 226 6.62 40.95 12.56
C GLU A 226 7.19 39.55 12.31
N THR A 227 6.72 38.87 11.25
CA THR A 227 7.23 37.56 10.82
C THR A 227 8.74 37.64 10.52
N LYS A 228 9.20 38.63 9.77
CA LYS A 228 10.61 38.80 9.47
C LYS A 228 11.46 38.89 10.73
N LYS A 229 11.11 39.75 11.69
CA LYS A 229 11.84 39.87 12.98
C LYS A 229 11.86 38.55 13.77
N MET A 230 10.76 37.84 13.77
CA MET A 230 10.63 36.55 14.46
C MET A 230 11.53 35.48 13.83
N VAL A 231 11.50 35.35 12.50
CA VAL A 231 12.33 34.42 11.74
C VAL A 231 13.82 34.77 11.87
N GLU A 232 14.19 36.05 11.75
CA GLU A 232 15.59 36.50 11.93
C GLU A 232 16.11 36.15 13.33
N LYS A 233 15.28 36.22 14.36
CA LYS A 233 15.65 35.86 15.73
C LYS A 233 15.83 34.36 15.90
N LEU A 234 14.92 33.53 15.36
CA LEU A 234 14.87 32.10 15.62
C LEU A 234 15.83 31.30 14.73
N PHE A 235 16.00 31.72 13.45
CA PHE A 235 16.83 31.02 12.48
C PHE A 235 18.19 31.70 12.24
N GLY A 236 18.46 32.82 12.88
CA GLY A 236 19.71 33.56 12.68
C GLY A 236 20.95 32.85 13.18
N SER A 237 20.82 31.97 14.17
CA SER A 237 21.91 31.13 14.70
C SER A 237 22.18 29.88 13.86
N TRP A 238 21.31 29.53 12.91
CA TRP A 238 21.52 28.38 12.02
C TRP A 238 22.74 28.61 11.15
N VAL A 239 23.77 27.80 11.38
CA VAL A 239 25.09 28.00 10.76
C VAL A 239 25.00 27.82 9.26
N LYS A 240 25.56 28.78 8.50
CA LYS A 240 25.62 28.69 7.04
C LYS A 240 26.43 27.47 6.61
N ALA A 241 25.81 26.57 5.90
CA ALA A 241 26.41 25.37 5.32
C ALA A 241 25.63 24.91 4.09
N SER A 242 26.24 24.11 3.24
CA SER A 242 25.63 23.49 2.07
C SER A 242 25.76 21.97 2.13
N ALA A 243 24.70 21.28 1.70
CA ALA A 243 24.73 19.83 1.54
C ALA A 243 25.60 19.43 0.33
N PRO A 244 26.22 18.23 0.37
CA PRO A 244 26.93 17.68 -0.79
C PRO A 244 26.01 17.56 -2.01
N ASN A 245 26.51 17.92 -3.18
CA ASN A 245 25.82 17.68 -4.45
C ASN A 245 26.46 16.49 -5.16
N ILE A 246 25.82 15.34 -5.13
CA ILE A 246 26.31 14.10 -5.70
C ILE A 246 25.55 13.81 -6.99
N SER A 247 26.28 13.56 -8.07
CA SER A 247 25.69 13.16 -9.34
C SER A 247 25.76 11.64 -9.51
N TYR A 248 24.69 11.04 -9.99
CA TYR A 248 24.58 9.62 -10.26
C TYR A 248 24.52 9.35 -11.75
N THR A 249 25.12 8.24 -12.19
CA THR A 249 25.00 7.80 -13.57
C THR A 249 23.54 7.43 -13.86
N ALA A 250 22.98 7.99 -14.93
CA ALA A 250 21.62 7.69 -15.33
C ALA A 250 21.45 6.18 -15.65
N PRO A 251 20.49 5.49 -15.05
CA PRO A 251 20.25 4.11 -15.32
C PRO A 251 19.79 3.90 -16.77
N LYS A 252 20.21 2.77 -17.37
CA LYS A 252 19.85 2.42 -18.73
C LYS A 252 18.59 1.56 -18.74
N ASN A 253 17.69 1.87 -19.66
CA ASN A 253 16.55 1.00 -19.95
C ASN A 253 17.03 -0.34 -20.54
N VAL A 254 16.20 -1.37 -20.43
CA VAL A 254 16.48 -2.70 -21.03
C VAL A 254 16.50 -2.61 -22.54
N GLN A 255 17.21 -3.53 -23.18
CA GLN A 255 17.34 -3.55 -24.65
C GLN A 255 16.07 -4.01 -25.37
N TYR A 256 15.22 -4.74 -24.68
CA TYR A 256 13.92 -5.25 -25.18
C TYR A 256 12.95 -5.40 -24.00
N THR A 257 11.66 -5.34 -24.31
CA THR A 257 10.61 -5.53 -23.29
C THR A 257 10.68 -6.94 -22.73
N GLN A 258 10.71 -7.03 -21.39
CA GLN A 258 10.86 -8.26 -20.64
C GLN A 258 9.98 -8.30 -19.41
N ILE A 259 9.57 -9.49 -19.00
CA ILE A 259 8.89 -9.72 -17.74
C ILE A 259 9.94 -9.96 -16.65
N ASN A 260 9.80 -9.26 -15.54
CA ASN A 260 10.58 -9.44 -14.33
C ASN A 260 9.64 -9.98 -13.25
N PHE A 261 9.76 -11.27 -12.93
CA PHE A 261 8.83 -11.95 -12.04
C PHE A 261 9.40 -12.11 -10.63
N VAL A 262 8.56 -11.80 -9.61
CA VAL A 262 8.86 -12.03 -8.20
C VAL A 262 7.81 -12.96 -7.61
N ASP A 263 8.25 -14.10 -7.08
CA ASP A 263 7.34 -15.07 -6.46
C ASP A 263 6.98 -14.68 -5.02
N MET A 264 5.69 -14.53 -4.81
CA MET A 264 5.08 -14.37 -3.49
C MET A 264 4.04 -15.49 -3.30
N PRO A 265 4.42 -16.64 -2.75
CA PRO A 265 3.58 -17.86 -2.74
C PRO A 265 2.21 -17.69 -2.10
N ASN A 266 2.07 -16.76 -1.17
CA ASN A 266 0.81 -16.48 -0.45
C ASN A 266 0.00 -15.33 -1.08
N ALA A 267 0.45 -14.76 -2.22
CA ALA A 267 -0.24 -13.66 -2.87
C ALA A 267 -1.58 -14.12 -3.45
N VAL A 268 -2.66 -13.44 -3.08
CA VAL A 268 -4.01 -13.67 -3.64
C VAL A 268 -4.27 -12.81 -4.88
N GLN A 269 -3.48 -11.76 -5.06
CA GLN A 269 -3.48 -10.87 -6.22
C GLN A 269 -2.06 -10.64 -6.68
N SER A 270 -1.90 -10.38 -7.98
CA SER A 270 -0.63 -9.94 -8.56
C SER A 270 -0.58 -8.42 -8.63
N GLU A 271 0.57 -7.85 -8.29
CA GLU A 271 0.92 -6.48 -8.67
C GLU A 271 1.60 -6.52 -10.03
N ILE A 272 1.12 -5.71 -10.96
CA ILE A 272 1.69 -5.54 -12.31
C ILE A 272 2.16 -4.11 -12.44
N SER A 273 3.40 -3.89 -12.89
CA SER A 273 3.93 -2.58 -13.25
C SER A 273 4.69 -2.64 -14.57
N LEU A 274 4.34 -1.79 -15.52
CA LEU A 274 5.10 -1.56 -16.73
C LEU A 274 5.90 -0.27 -16.54
N VAL A 275 7.23 -0.36 -16.59
CA VAL A 275 8.11 0.74 -16.20
C VAL A 275 9.28 0.91 -17.15
N ASN A 276 9.69 2.17 -17.34
CA ASN A 276 10.98 2.55 -17.91
C ASN A 276 11.49 3.84 -17.25
N SER A 277 12.81 4.04 -17.24
CA SER A 277 13.39 5.29 -16.74
C SER A 277 13.12 6.45 -17.71
N VAL A 278 12.92 7.65 -17.16
CA VAL A 278 12.56 8.87 -17.88
C VAL A 278 13.38 10.03 -17.34
N SER A 279 13.88 10.89 -18.23
CA SER A 279 14.42 12.19 -17.85
C SER A 279 13.44 13.27 -18.27
N LEU A 280 12.79 13.88 -17.29
CA LEU A 280 11.83 14.98 -17.48
C LEU A 280 11.93 15.96 -16.32
N LYS A 281 12.05 17.24 -16.63
CA LYS A 281 12.07 18.34 -15.66
C LYS A 281 10.79 19.18 -15.79
N LEU A 282 10.43 19.88 -14.73
CA LEU A 282 9.29 20.80 -14.74
C LEU A 282 9.49 21.95 -15.75
N SER A 283 10.76 22.32 -15.99
CA SER A 283 11.15 23.36 -16.97
C SER A 283 11.19 22.87 -18.42
N ASP A 284 11.04 21.57 -18.69
CA ASP A 284 11.12 21.05 -20.05
C ASP A 284 9.91 21.46 -20.90
N PRO A 285 10.10 21.75 -22.18
CA PRO A 285 9.00 22.06 -23.10
C PRO A 285 7.94 20.95 -23.21
N ASP A 286 8.36 19.71 -22.98
CA ASP A 286 7.48 18.52 -23.04
C ASP A 286 6.63 18.34 -21.77
N TYR A 287 6.85 19.12 -20.70
CA TYR A 287 6.13 18.94 -19.45
C TYR A 287 4.61 18.96 -19.61
N PHE A 288 4.07 20.00 -20.23
CA PHE A 288 2.61 20.14 -20.44
C PHE A 288 2.04 19.06 -21.37
N PRO A 289 2.63 18.76 -22.54
CA PRO A 289 2.22 17.61 -23.33
C PRO A 289 2.23 16.29 -22.56
N VAL A 290 3.27 16.03 -21.75
CA VAL A 290 3.41 14.78 -20.99
C VAL A 290 2.32 14.63 -19.92
N ILE A 291 2.03 15.67 -19.14
CA ILE A 291 1.00 15.54 -18.10
C ILE A 291 -0.40 15.37 -18.70
N VAL A 292 -0.69 16.02 -19.83
CA VAL A 292 -1.96 15.82 -20.56
C VAL A 292 -2.05 14.42 -21.13
N ALA A 293 -0.99 13.94 -21.79
CA ALA A 293 -0.94 12.61 -22.37
C ALA A 293 -1.06 11.50 -21.31
N ASN A 294 -0.37 11.65 -20.17
CA ASN A 294 -0.50 10.69 -19.05
C ASN A 294 -1.92 10.67 -18.47
N GLN A 295 -2.61 11.82 -18.43
CA GLN A 295 -4.00 11.87 -17.96
C GLN A 295 -4.93 11.04 -18.85
N VAL A 296 -4.71 11.05 -20.18
CA VAL A 296 -5.44 10.21 -21.13
C VAL A 296 -5.12 8.73 -20.94
N LEU A 297 -3.84 8.38 -20.71
CA LEU A 297 -3.42 6.98 -20.60
C LEU A 297 -3.91 6.33 -19.32
N GLY A 298 -3.62 6.93 -18.15
CA GLY A 298 -3.90 6.29 -16.85
C GLY A 298 -4.02 7.28 -15.68
N GLY A 299 -3.95 8.59 -15.91
CA GLY A 299 -3.99 9.60 -14.85
C GLY A 299 -5.39 9.92 -14.34
N ASP A 300 -6.44 9.55 -15.08
CA ASP A 300 -7.84 9.86 -14.76
C ASP A 300 -8.70 8.60 -14.59
N PHE A 301 -9.89 8.77 -14.01
CA PHE A 301 -10.87 7.71 -13.93
C PHE A 301 -11.30 7.21 -15.32
N ASN A 302 -11.53 8.13 -16.25
CA ASN A 302 -11.92 7.84 -17.64
C ASN A 302 -10.74 7.57 -18.57
N SER A 303 -9.55 7.33 -18.03
CA SER A 303 -8.34 7.00 -18.80
C SER A 303 -8.43 5.65 -19.49
N TYR A 304 -7.63 5.47 -20.54
CA TYR A 304 -7.63 4.25 -21.34
C TYR A 304 -7.40 2.99 -20.48
N LEU A 305 -6.41 3.00 -19.61
CA LEU A 305 -6.10 1.87 -18.73
C LEU A 305 -7.25 1.54 -17.78
N ASN A 306 -7.83 2.55 -17.14
CA ASN A 306 -8.90 2.31 -16.16
C ASN A 306 -10.20 1.85 -16.84
N MET A 307 -10.56 2.47 -17.96
CA MET A 307 -11.75 2.06 -18.73
C MET A 307 -11.61 0.66 -19.29
N ASN A 308 -10.41 0.23 -19.66
CA ASN A 308 -10.16 -1.12 -20.14
C ASN A 308 -10.17 -2.14 -18.98
N LEU A 309 -9.20 -2.05 -18.06
CA LEU A 309 -8.98 -3.11 -17.05
C LEU A 309 -10.06 -3.14 -15.96
N ARG A 310 -10.58 -1.96 -15.57
CA ARG A 310 -11.59 -1.87 -14.52
C ARG A 310 -13.01 -1.97 -15.09
N GLU A 311 -13.38 -1.06 -15.99
CA GLU A 311 -14.78 -0.93 -16.43
C GLU A 311 -15.18 -2.04 -17.42
N ALA A 312 -14.34 -2.30 -18.44
CA ALA A 312 -14.67 -3.30 -19.46
C ALA A 312 -14.44 -4.74 -18.97
N HIS A 313 -13.37 -4.99 -18.22
CA HIS A 313 -12.98 -6.34 -17.80
C HIS A 313 -13.28 -6.68 -16.33
N GLY A 314 -13.42 -5.71 -15.45
CA GLY A 314 -13.66 -5.95 -14.02
C GLY A 314 -12.53 -6.71 -13.30
N TRP A 315 -11.29 -6.56 -13.76
CA TRP A 315 -10.15 -7.32 -13.22
C TRP A 315 -9.48 -6.64 -12.03
N THR A 316 -9.75 -5.35 -11.85
CA THR A 316 -9.10 -4.51 -10.84
C THR A 316 -10.05 -3.46 -10.29
N TYR A 317 -9.71 -2.87 -9.13
CA TYR A 317 -10.31 -1.64 -8.62
C TYR A 317 -9.79 -0.36 -9.29
N GLY A 318 -8.67 -0.45 -10.00
CA GLY A 318 -8.13 0.66 -10.78
C GLY A 318 -6.82 0.33 -11.46
N ALA A 319 -6.65 0.85 -12.66
CA ALA A 319 -5.40 0.84 -13.41
C ALA A 319 -4.96 2.27 -13.64
N ARG A 320 -3.70 2.59 -13.35
CA ARG A 320 -3.18 3.96 -13.37
C ARG A 320 -1.87 4.05 -14.13
N SER A 321 -1.53 5.26 -14.56
CA SER A 321 -0.18 5.59 -15.02
C SER A 321 0.31 6.92 -14.44
N SER A 322 1.63 7.06 -14.36
CA SER A 322 2.32 8.28 -13.96
C SER A 322 3.62 8.42 -14.73
N ILE A 323 4.03 9.65 -14.95
CA ILE A 323 5.38 10.00 -15.44
C ILE A 323 5.96 10.97 -14.42
N GLY A 324 7.06 10.59 -13.80
CA GLY A 324 7.70 11.40 -12.79
C GLY A 324 8.46 12.59 -13.42
N VAL A 325 8.63 13.62 -12.61
CA VAL A 325 9.39 14.83 -12.94
C VAL A 325 10.44 15.03 -11.85
N ASN A 326 11.71 15.20 -12.22
CA ASN A 326 12.78 15.42 -11.26
C ASN A 326 13.90 16.26 -11.91
N LYS A 327 14.36 17.27 -11.17
CA LYS A 327 15.42 18.16 -11.67
C LYS A 327 16.83 17.64 -11.44
N TYR A 328 17.02 16.75 -10.48
CA TYR A 328 18.31 16.24 -10.06
C TYR A 328 18.70 14.93 -10.76
N THR A 329 17.76 14.01 -10.92
CA THR A 329 18.04 12.68 -11.42
C THR A 329 16.94 12.19 -12.35
N VAL A 330 17.15 11.04 -12.96
CA VAL A 330 16.11 10.37 -13.73
C VAL A 330 14.98 9.90 -12.82
N THR A 331 13.82 9.82 -13.40
CA THR A 331 12.60 9.28 -12.77
C THR A 331 12.07 8.13 -13.62
N LYS A 332 10.80 7.78 -13.50
CA LYS A 332 10.20 6.69 -14.26
C LYS A 332 8.82 7.02 -14.82
N PHE A 333 8.51 6.45 -15.97
CA PHE A 333 7.16 6.11 -16.35
C PHE A 333 6.76 4.85 -15.60
N LYS A 334 5.55 4.82 -15.09
CA LYS A 334 4.94 3.64 -14.48
C LYS A 334 3.48 3.54 -14.89
N ALA A 335 3.06 2.35 -15.35
CA ALA A 335 1.66 1.97 -15.50
C ALA A 335 1.42 0.73 -14.66
N ASN A 336 0.46 0.74 -13.71
CA ASN A 336 0.30 -0.35 -12.76
C ASN A 336 -1.15 -0.65 -12.38
N SER A 337 -1.35 -1.86 -11.88
CA SER A 337 -2.61 -2.33 -11.30
C SER A 337 -2.41 -3.58 -10.46
N GLN A 338 -3.29 -3.77 -9.49
CA GLN A 338 -3.47 -5.05 -8.80
C GLN A 338 -4.60 -5.83 -9.47
N VAL A 339 -4.34 -7.08 -9.81
CA VAL A 339 -5.32 -7.98 -10.45
C VAL A 339 -5.34 -9.34 -9.79
N ARG A 340 -6.42 -10.09 -9.96
CA ARG A 340 -6.46 -11.50 -9.55
C ARG A 340 -5.38 -12.30 -10.30
N ASN A 341 -4.70 -13.22 -9.62
CA ASN A 341 -3.62 -14.03 -10.21
C ASN A 341 -3.99 -14.67 -11.56
N MET A 342 -5.24 -15.16 -11.68
CA MET A 342 -5.72 -15.88 -12.87
C MET A 342 -5.89 -15.01 -14.13
N VAL A 343 -5.87 -13.68 -14.00
CA VAL A 343 -6.04 -12.76 -15.15
C VAL A 343 -4.80 -11.90 -15.38
N THR A 344 -3.69 -12.25 -14.74
CA THR A 344 -2.43 -11.48 -14.79
C THR A 344 -1.87 -11.39 -16.21
N ASP A 345 -1.83 -12.50 -16.94
CA ASP A 345 -1.38 -12.56 -18.35
C ASP A 345 -2.26 -11.69 -19.26
N SER A 346 -3.56 -11.81 -19.13
CA SER A 346 -4.52 -11.01 -19.88
C SER A 346 -4.40 -9.51 -19.57
N ALA A 347 -4.21 -9.16 -18.30
CA ALA A 347 -4.00 -7.78 -17.89
C ALA A 347 -2.70 -7.20 -18.48
N VAL A 348 -1.60 -7.97 -18.51
CA VAL A 348 -0.36 -7.55 -19.16
C VAL A 348 -0.59 -7.25 -20.65
N VAL A 349 -1.35 -8.10 -21.36
CA VAL A 349 -1.68 -7.87 -22.76
C VAL A 349 -2.45 -6.58 -22.97
N GLU A 350 -3.47 -6.33 -22.13
CA GLU A 350 -4.28 -5.12 -22.24
C GLU A 350 -3.48 -3.85 -21.86
N PHE A 351 -2.57 -3.91 -20.87
CA PHE A 351 -1.64 -2.80 -20.63
C PHE A 351 -0.80 -2.47 -21.87
N ILE A 352 -0.19 -3.47 -22.48
CA ILE A 352 0.65 -3.30 -23.69
C ILE A 352 -0.19 -2.72 -24.83
N LYS A 353 -1.43 -3.17 -24.98
CA LYS A 353 -2.36 -2.70 -26.01
C LYS A 353 -2.68 -1.22 -25.87
N GLU A 354 -3.06 -0.76 -24.66
CA GLU A 354 -3.38 0.64 -24.44
C GLU A 354 -2.15 1.56 -24.53
N ILE A 355 -0.98 1.09 -24.09
CA ILE A 355 0.30 1.79 -24.29
C ILE A 355 0.62 1.90 -25.79
N LYS A 356 0.45 0.86 -26.57
CA LYS A 356 0.65 0.92 -28.03
C LYS A 356 -0.37 1.83 -28.68
N ARG A 357 -1.63 1.75 -28.29
CA ARG A 357 -2.71 2.58 -28.81
C ARG A 357 -2.39 4.08 -28.70
N ILE A 358 -2.05 4.58 -27.51
CA ILE A 358 -1.76 6.02 -27.31
C ILE A 358 -0.50 6.48 -28.06
N ARG A 359 0.40 5.57 -28.42
CA ARG A 359 1.61 5.85 -29.20
C ARG A 359 1.39 5.85 -30.71
N THR A 360 0.35 5.16 -31.20
CA THR A 360 0.12 4.96 -32.64
C THR A 360 -1.17 5.56 -33.15
N GLU A 361 -2.14 5.83 -32.26
CA GLU A 361 -3.43 6.40 -32.60
C GLU A 361 -3.55 7.81 -32.00
N LYS A 362 -4.06 8.75 -32.78
CA LYS A 362 -4.37 10.08 -32.26
C LYS A 362 -5.53 9.98 -31.25
N VAL A 363 -5.38 10.62 -30.11
CA VAL A 363 -6.48 10.80 -29.17
C VAL A 363 -7.61 11.60 -29.84
N THR A 364 -8.86 11.27 -29.55
CA THR A 364 -10.00 12.02 -30.08
C THR A 364 -10.04 13.43 -29.49
N ASP A 365 -10.56 14.37 -30.27
CA ASP A 365 -10.72 15.77 -29.80
C ASP A 365 -11.58 15.84 -28.53
N GLU A 366 -12.60 15.00 -28.43
CA GLU A 366 -13.45 14.90 -27.23
C GLU A 366 -12.63 14.49 -26.00
N ALA A 367 -11.86 13.39 -26.07
CA ALA A 367 -11.05 12.91 -24.95
C ALA A 367 -9.99 13.95 -24.55
N LEU A 368 -9.33 14.57 -25.52
CA LEU A 368 -8.33 15.59 -25.29
C LEU A 368 -8.95 16.84 -24.62
N ASN A 369 -10.09 17.32 -25.12
CA ASN A 369 -10.77 18.48 -24.57
C ASN A 369 -11.30 18.23 -23.16
N ASN A 370 -11.82 17.03 -22.86
CA ASN A 370 -12.26 16.63 -21.51
C ASN A 370 -11.10 16.66 -20.53
N VAL A 371 -9.94 16.12 -20.90
CA VAL A 371 -8.73 16.16 -20.06
C VAL A 371 -8.26 17.59 -19.82
N LYS A 372 -8.20 18.43 -20.85
CA LYS A 372 -7.81 19.84 -20.72
C LYS A 372 -8.78 20.61 -19.83
N ALA A 373 -10.08 20.41 -20.00
CA ALA A 373 -11.11 21.03 -19.15
C ALA A 373 -10.96 20.62 -17.68
N GLY A 374 -10.67 19.35 -17.42
CA GLY A 374 -10.37 18.84 -16.08
C GLY A 374 -9.14 19.51 -15.44
N TYR A 375 -8.06 19.69 -16.20
CA TYR A 375 -6.87 20.42 -15.73
C TYR A 375 -7.17 21.88 -15.41
N VAL A 376 -7.85 22.58 -16.31
CA VAL A 376 -8.22 23.98 -16.10
C VAL A 376 -9.11 24.13 -14.88
N GLY A 377 -10.12 23.28 -14.72
CA GLY A 377 -11.03 23.32 -13.56
C GLY A 377 -10.29 23.10 -12.25
N ARG A 378 -9.43 22.09 -12.17
CA ARG A 378 -8.61 21.83 -10.96
C ARG A 378 -7.65 22.98 -10.67
N PHE A 379 -6.99 23.52 -11.68
CA PHE A 379 -6.05 24.63 -11.53
C PHE A 379 -6.75 25.88 -10.96
N VAL A 380 -7.90 26.27 -11.53
CA VAL A 380 -8.69 27.43 -11.08
C VAL A 380 -9.09 27.28 -9.60
N MET A 381 -9.60 26.11 -9.20
CA MET A 381 -9.97 25.87 -7.80
C MET A 381 -8.76 25.88 -6.85
N GLN A 382 -7.59 25.50 -7.34
CA GLN A 382 -6.39 25.42 -6.50
C GLN A 382 -5.70 26.77 -6.29
N VAL A 383 -5.68 27.65 -7.30
CA VAL A 383 -4.99 28.95 -7.19
C VAL A 383 -5.66 29.92 -6.20
N GLU A 384 -6.91 29.66 -5.80
CA GLU A 384 -7.58 30.40 -4.74
C GLU A 384 -7.01 30.12 -3.34
N LYS A 385 -6.26 29.00 -3.18
CA LYS A 385 -5.68 28.60 -1.91
C LYS A 385 -4.31 29.26 -1.72
N PRO A 386 -4.09 29.98 -0.60
CA PRO A 386 -2.80 30.62 -0.30
C PRO A 386 -1.62 29.64 -0.32
N GLN A 387 -1.84 28.39 0.11
CA GLN A 387 -0.85 27.31 0.10
C GLN A 387 -0.39 26.96 -1.32
N THR A 388 -1.31 26.99 -2.29
CA THR A 388 -0.97 26.72 -3.71
C THR A 388 -0.14 27.85 -4.28
N VAL A 389 -0.50 29.09 -3.98
CA VAL A 389 0.25 30.29 -4.40
C VAL A 389 1.70 30.24 -3.86
N ALA A 390 1.85 29.93 -2.60
CA ALA A 390 3.16 29.79 -1.97
C ALA A 390 4.00 28.67 -2.60
N ARG A 391 3.37 27.50 -2.85
CA ARG A 391 4.04 26.39 -3.54
C ARG A 391 4.47 26.75 -4.96
N TYR A 392 3.66 27.47 -5.70
CA TYR A 392 4.02 27.92 -7.05
C TYR A 392 5.21 28.88 -7.02
N ALA A 393 5.23 29.82 -6.07
CA ALA A 393 6.37 30.69 -5.90
C ALA A 393 7.65 29.92 -5.51
N LEU A 394 7.52 28.94 -4.62
CA LEU A 394 8.61 28.05 -4.26
C LEU A 394 9.12 27.26 -5.48
N ASN A 395 8.23 26.65 -6.26
CA ASN A 395 8.62 25.90 -7.46
C ASN A 395 9.33 26.78 -8.49
N ILE A 396 8.89 28.03 -8.68
CA ILE A 396 9.58 28.97 -9.58
C ILE A 396 11.05 29.11 -9.17
N GLU A 397 11.31 29.23 -7.90
CA GLU A 397 12.66 29.37 -7.36
C GLU A 397 13.46 28.05 -7.43
N THR A 398 12.88 26.97 -6.91
CA THR A 398 13.58 25.67 -6.77
C THR A 398 13.81 24.98 -8.11
N GLU A 399 12.88 25.12 -9.06
CA GLU A 399 12.94 24.48 -10.37
C GLU A 399 13.50 25.41 -11.48
N GLY A 400 13.85 26.67 -11.12
CA GLY A 400 14.37 27.65 -12.07
C GLY A 400 13.37 28.01 -13.19
N LEU A 401 12.07 28.10 -12.86
CA LEU A 401 11.02 28.36 -13.84
C LEU A 401 10.93 29.86 -14.21
N PRO A 402 10.40 30.18 -15.39
CA PRO A 402 10.02 31.55 -15.71
C PRO A 402 9.02 32.11 -14.68
N ALA A 403 9.14 33.38 -14.34
CA ALA A 403 8.31 34.04 -13.34
C ALA A 403 6.79 34.02 -13.67
N ASP A 404 6.44 33.89 -14.94
CA ASP A 404 5.09 33.81 -15.46
C ASP A 404 4.62 32.37 -15.80
N PHE A 405 5.37 31.34 -15.35
CA PHE A 405 5.09 29.94 -15.65
C PHE A 405 3.65 29.54 -15.30
N TYR A 406 3.21 29.87 -14.09
CA TYR A 406 1.87 29.53 -13.63
C TYR A 406 0.79 30.50 -14.15
N GLU A 407 1.15 31.72 -14.54
CA GLU A 407 0.23 32.63 -15.24
C GLU A 407 -0.12 32.10 -16.65
N ASN A 408 0.85 31.46 -17.32
CA ASN A 408 0.67 30.82 -18.62
C ASN A 408 0.18 29.35 -18.54
N TYR A 409 -0.05 28.78 -17.35
CA TYR A 409 -0.36 27.36 -17.16
C TYR A 409 -1.57 26.91 -18.00
N ILE A 410 -2.69 27.63 -17.92
CA ILE A 410 -3.92 27.33 -18.69
C ILE A 410 -3.66 27.39 -20.18
N LYS A 411 -2.98 28.46 -20.65
CA LYS A 411 -2.61 28.62 -22.05
C LYS A 411 -1.78 27.43 -22.56
N ASN A 412 -0.81 27.01 -21.80
CA ASN A 412 0.08 25.88 -22.14
C ASN A 412 -0.68 24.53 -22.18
N ILE A 413 -1.59 24.27 -21.22
CA ILE A 413 -2.48 23.09 -21.25
C ILE A 413 -3.37 23.11 -22.50
N GLN A 414 -3.97 24.27 -22.83
CA GLN A 414 -4.86 24.40 -23.99
C GLN A 414 -4.14 24.25 -25.32
N ALA A 415 -2.88 24.63 -25.40
CA ALA A 415 -2.06 24.53 -26.60
C ALA A 415 -1.68 23.08 -26.98
N VAL A 416 -1.75 22.12 -26.07
CA VAL A 416 -1.39 20.73 -26.35
C VAL A 416 -2.28 20.13 -27.43
N THR A 417 -1.70 19.52 -28.45
CA THR A 417 -2.39 18.89 -29.58
C THR A 417 -2.41 17.36 -29.46
N ALA A 418 -3.25 16.68 -30.24
CA ALA A 418 -3.23 15.22 -30.33
C ALA A 418 -1.89 14.69 -30.88
N ASP A 419 -1.23 15.45 -31.76
CA ASP A 419 0.12 15.11 -32.25
C ASP A 419 1.18 15.23 -31.15
N ASP A 420 1.07 16.23 -30.26
CA ASP A 420 1.94 16.34 -29.09
C ASP A 420 1.78 15.15 -28.14
N VAL A 421 0.54 14.72 -27.89
CA VAL A 421 0.26 13.52 -27.05
C VAL A 421 0.98 12.31 -27.63
N MET A 422 0.80 12.04 -28.92
CA MET A 422 1.45 10.90 -29.57
C MET A 422 2.98 11.03 -29.57
N ARG A 423 3.50 12.21 -29.82
CA ARG A 423 4.95 12.51 -29.83
C ARG A 423 5.58 12.23 -28.48
N VAL A 424 5.01 12.76 -27.40
CA VAL A 424 5.59 12.58 -26.06
C VAL A 424 5.42 11.16 -25.54
N MET A 425 4.32 10.48 -25.88
CA MET A 425 4.16 9.07 -25.54
C MET A 425 5.18 8.19 -26.26
N ASN A 426 5.53 8.49 -27.50
CA ASN A 426 6.62 7.78 -28.19
C ASN A 426 8.00 8.08 -27.59
N LYS A 427 8.23 9.30 -27.08
CA LYS A 427 9.50 9.71 -26.47
C LYS A 427 9.71 9.14 -25.07
N TYR A 428 8.70 9.14 -24.22
CA TYR A 428 8.83 8.85 -22.79
C TYR A 428 8.30 7.48 -22.36
N VAL A 429 7.44 6.84 -23.15
CA VAL A 429 6.89 5.52 -22.86
C VAL A 429 7.45 4.49 -23.85
N LEU A 430 8.45 3.75 -23.40
CA LEU A 430 9.27 2.90 -24.26
C LEU A 430 8.68 1.49 -24.39
N ALA A 431 7.59 1.32 -25.17
CA ALA A 431 6.86 0.06 -25.30
C ALA A 431 7.72 -1.16 -25.67
N ASP A 432 8.83 -0.92 -26.37
CA ASP A 432 9.72 -1.98 -26.87
C ASP A 432 10.94 -2.21 -25.96
N ASN A 433 11.14 -1.35 -24.93
CA ASN A 433 12.31 -1.35 -24.04
C ASN A 433 11.91 -1.13 -22.57
N MET A 434 10.78 -1.73 -22.14
CA MET A 434 10.29 -1.59 -20.77
C MET A 434 10.41 -2.87 -19.95
N ARG A 435 10.41 -2.73 -18.66
CA ARG A 435 10.26 -3.82 -17.71
C ARG A 435 8.79 -4.00 -17.38
N ILE A 436 8.31 -5.20 -17.46
CA ILE A 436 6.99 -5.63 -16.98
C ILE A 436 7.25 -6.36 -15.67
N LEU A 437 7.18 -5.67 -14.55
CA LEU A 437 7.31 -6.31 -13.25
C LEU A 437 5.99 -6.97 -12.87
N VAL A 438 6.05 -8.23 -12.52
CA VAL A 438 4.91 -9.00 -12.00
C VAL A 438 5.31 -9.64 -10.68
N THR A 439 4.61 -9.27 -9.61
CA THR A 439 4.80 -9.84 -8.28
C THR A 439 3.52 -10.57 -7.88
N GLY A 440 3.58 -11.87 -7.69
CA GLY A 440 2.39 -12.67 -7.41
C GLY A 440 2.70 -14.13 -7.13
N LYS A 441 1.68 -14.98 -7.00
CA LYS A 441 1.85 -16.41 -6.75
C LYS A 441 2.29 -17.12 -8.03
N GLY A 442 3.55 -17.56 -8.06
CA GLY A 442 4.19 -18.13 -9.26
C GLY A 442 3.45 -19.31 -9.86
N THR A 443 2.92 -20.21 -9.01
CA THR A 443 2.17 -21.39 -9.50
C THR A 443 0.90 -21.03 -10.27
N ASP A 444 0.28 -19.89 -9.97
CA ASP A 444 -0.96 -19.45 -10.61
C ASP A 444 -0.69 -18.55 -11.84
N VAL A 445 0.43 -17.80 -11.81
CA VAL A 445 0.70 -16.69 -12.74
C VAL A 445 1.65 -17.08 -13.86
N ILE A 446 2.75 -17.78 -13.56
CA ILE A 446 3.81 -18.09 -14.53
C ILE A 446 3.29 -18.85 -15.79
N PRO A 447 2.40 -19.87 -15.67
CA PRO A 447 1.92 -20.60 -16.84
C PRO A 447 1.17 -19.72 -17.85
N GLY A 448 0.49 -18.68 -17.40
CA GLY A 448 -0.15 -17.68 -18.25
C GLY A 448 0.88 -16.77 -18.92
N LEU A 449 1.83 -16.24 -18.13
CA LEU A 449 2.88 -15.35 -18.64
C LEU A 449 3.77 -16.00 -19.71
N GLU A 450 4.09 -17.28 -19.58
CA GLU A 450 4.91 -18.01 -20.57
C GLU A 450 4.24 -18.07 -21.96
N LYS A 451 2.91 -18.05 -22.01
CA LYS A 451 2.17 -18.03 -23.29
C LYS A 451 2.33 -16.71 -24.04
N LEU A 452 2.71 -15.63 -23.38
CA LEU A 452 2.93 -14.33 -24.01
C LEU A 452 4.19 -14.27 -24.86
N LYS A 453 5.09 -15.24 -24.73
CA LYS A 453 6.37 -15.32 -25.45
C LYS A 453 7.28 -14.09 -25.25
N ILE A 454 7.10 -13.38 -24.15
CA ILE A 454 7.98 -12.30 -23.68
C ILE A 454 9.02 -12.95 -22.76
N PRO A 455 10.33 -12.66 -22.90
CA PRO A 455 11.34 -13.22 -22.00
C PRO A 455 11.03 -12.95 -20.53
N ILE A 456 11.11 -13.98 -19.67
CA ILE A 456 10.84 -13.90 -18.25
C ILE A 456 12.14 -14.07 -17.47
N PHE A 457 12.44 -13.11 -16.59
CA PHE A 457 13.55 -13.15 -15.65
C PHE A 457 12.98 -13.20 -14.23
N TYR A 458 13.57 -14.04 -13.39
CA TYR A 458 13.09 -14.27 -12.03
C TYR A 458 13.97 -13.56 -11.01
N PHE A 459 13.35 -12.96 -10.00
CA PHE A 459 14.02 -12.19 -8.96
C PHE A 459 13.45 -12.56 -7.59
N ASP A 460 14.31 -12.43 -6.58
CA ASP A 460 13.87 -12.50 -5.18
C ASP A 460 13.23 -11.16 -4.74
N LYS A 461 12.71 -11.11 -3.51
CA LYS A 461 12.08 -9.93 -2.91
C LYS A 461 13.01 -8.72 -2.73
N PHE A 462 14.31 -8.87 -3.03
CA PHE A 462 15.34 -7.83 -2.96
C PHE A 462 15.90 -7.45 -4.33
N GLY A 463 15.30 -7.94 -5.42
CA GLY A 463 15.73 -7.67 -6.78
C GLY A 463 17.01 -8.39 -7.21
N ASN A 464 17.45 -9.43 -6.49
CA ASN A 464 18.53 -10.28 -6.95
C ASN A 464 18.01 -11.32 -7.95
N PRO A 465 18.73 -11.62 -9.02
CA PRO A 465 18.37 -12.70 -9.94
C PRO A 465 18.26 -14.04 -9.20
N THR A 466 17.25 -14.82 -9.53
CA THR A 466 17.05 -16.16 -8.98
C THR A 466 16.58 -17.14 -10.06
N GLU A 467 16.47 -18.41 -9.71
CA GLU A 467 15.91 -19.43 -10.60
C GLU A 467 14.38 -19.31 -10.68
N LYS A 468 13.82 -19.94 -11.74
CA LYS A 468 12.36 -20.07 -11.86
C LYS A 468 11.79 -20.72 -10.59
N PRO A 469 10.73 -20.16 -10.00
CA PRO A 469 10.07 -20.76 -8.84
C PRO A 469 9.64 -22.20 -9.10
N LYS A 470 9.71 -23.02 -8.06
CA LYS A 470 9.23 -24.39 -8.16
C LYS A 470 7.74 -24.41 -8.47
N MET A 471 7.40 -25.10 -9.52
CA MET A 471 6.01 -25.23 -9.97
C MET A 471 5.34 -26.43 -9.30
N LYS A 472 4.01 -26.45 -9.32
CA LYS A 472 3.22 -27.60 -8.92
C LYS A 472 3.70 -28.87 -9.64
N LYS A 473 3.90 -29.95 -8.88
CA LYS A 473 4.35 -31.24 -9.39
C LYS A 473 3.25 -32.28 -9.17
N PRO A 474 3.14 -33.30 -10.04
CA PRO A 474 2.30 -34.44 -9.75
C PRO A 474 2.80 -35.15 -8.49
N ALA A 475 1.88 -35.71 -7.71
CA ALA A 475 2.26 -36.56 -6.60
C ALA A 475 2.98 -37.82 -7.12
N PRO A 476 3.98 -38.35 -6.37
CA PRO A 476 4.65 -39.57 -6.76
C PRO A 476 3.68 -40.76 -6.89
N ALA A 477 4.01 -41.69 -7.76
CA ALA A 477 3.21 -42.92 -7.93
C ALA A 477 3.06 -43.66 -6.57
N GLY A 478 1.83 -44.07 -6.26
CA GLY A 478 1.51 -44.74 -5.00
C GLY A 478 1.14 -43.81 -3.84
N VAL A 479 1.34 -42.51 -3.97
CA VAL A 479 0.84 -41.54 -2.97
C VAL A 479 -0.63 -41.25 -3.25
N THR A 480 -1.46 -41.41 -2.25
CA THR A 480 -2.91 -41.22 -2.30
C THR A 480 -3.36 -40.24 -1.22
N VAL A 481 -4.59 -39.74 -1.29
CA VAL A 481 -5.22 -38.95 -0.22
C VAL A 481 -5.05 -39.64 1.13
N LYS A 482 -5.34 -40.96 1.16
CA LYS A 482 -5.24 -41.74 2.41
C LYS A 482 -3.84 -41.75 2.97
N THR A 483 -2.81 -41.99 2.16
CA THR A 483 -1.42 -42.07 2.66
C THR A 483 -0.93 -40.72 3.19
N VAL A 484 -1.34 -39.60 2.56
CA VAL A 484 -0.98 -38.27 3.06
C VAL A 484 -1.68 -37.95 4.40
N LEU A 485 -2.97 -38.27 4.52
CA LEU A 485 -3.72 -38.03 5.76
C LEU A 485 -3.24 -38.98 6.90
N ASP A 486 -2.91 -40.23 6.59
CA ASP A 486 -2.31 -41.18 7.57
C ASP A 486 -0.94 -40.68 8.05
N SER A 487 -0.12 -40.11 7.16
CA SER A 487 1.14 -39.46 7.52
C SER A 487 0.95 -38.32 8.51
N TYR A 488 -0.05 -37.46 8.27
CA TYR A 488 -0.38 -36.39 9.21
C TYR A 488 -0.82 -36.93 10.56
N ILE A 489 -1.74 -37.91 10.59
CA ILE A 489 -2.18 -38.55 11.84
C ILE A 489 -0.98 -39.17 12.61
N THR A 490 -0.06 -39.79 11.87
CA THR A 490 1.19 -40.32 12.46
C THR A 490 2.07 -39.23 13.02
N ALA A 491 2.24 -38.13 12.27
CA ALA A 491 3.10 -37.00 12.65
C ALA A 491 2.62 -36.25 13.90
N ILE A 492 1.31 -36.19 14.12
CA ILE A 492 0.72 -35.49 15.27
C ILE A 492 0.58 -36.38 16.54
N GLY A 493 0.92 -37.68 16.51
CA GLY A 493 0.87 -38.51 17.70
C GLY A 493 0.41 -39.97 17.46
N GLY A 494 0.02 -40.28 16.22
CA GLY A 494 -0.39 -41.60 15.80
C GLY A 494 -1.88 -41.88 16.01
N ALA A 495 -2.38 -42.88 15.26
CA ALA A 495 -3.82 -43.19 15.17
C ALA A 495 -4.48 -43.48 16.53
N LYS A 496 -3.77 -44.21 17.43
CA LYS A 496 -4.30 -44.55 18.75
C LYS A 496 -4.48 -43.31 19.65
N ALA A 497 -3.48 -42.45 19.71
CA ALA A 497 -3.52 -41.23 20.52
C ALA A 497 -4.57 -40.25 19.98
N VAL A 498 -4.61 -40.03 18.65
CA VAL A 498 -5.58 -39.16 17.98
C VAL A 498 -7.02 -39.67 18.19
N ALA A 499 -7.29 -40.97 18.06
CA ALA A 499 -8.60 -41.55 18.34
C ALA A 499 -9.03 -41.44 19.83
N GLY A 500 -8.06 -41.28 20.74
CA GLY A 500 -8.29 -41.03 22.17
C GLY A 500 -8.75 -39.60 22.50
N VAL A 501 -8.64 -38.66 21.54
CA VAL A 501 -9.06 -37.28 21.74
C VAL A 501 -10.58 -37.17 21.52
N LYS A 502 -11.33 -37.08 22.61
CA LYS A 502 -12.80 -36.95 22.60
C LYS A 502 -13.24 -35.49 22.48
N THR A 503 -12.48 -34.59 23.09
CA THR A 503 -12.70 -33.15 23.00
C THR A 503 -11.37 -32.41 22.84
N LEU A 504 -11.39 -31.30 22.12
CA LEU A 504 -10.24 -30.44 21.93
C LEU A 504 -10.67 -28.99 22.14
N PHE A 505 -10.04 -28.31 23.09
CA PHE A 505 -10.15 -26.91 23.35
C PHE A 505 -8.83 -26.24 22.95
N VAL A 506 -8.91 -25.15 22.19
CA VAL A 506 -7.76 -24.31 21.78
C VAL A 506 -8.13 -22.85 21.95
N SER A 507 -7.29 -22.09 22.64
CA SER A 507 -7.45 -20.63 22.70
C SER A 507 -6.13 -19.91 22.50
N GLY A 508 -6.20 -18.69 22.02
CA GLY A 508 -5.07 -17.84 21.73
C GLY A 508 -5.45 -16.39 21.57
N SER A 509 -4.46 -15.54 21.38
CA SER A 509 -4.66 -14.10 21.24
C SER A 509 -3.76 -13.51 20.16
N SER A 510 -4.12 -12.33 19.70
CA SER A 510 -3.34 -11.49 18.78
C SER A 510 -3.43 -10.04 19.24
N GLU A 511 -2.30 -9.35 19.26
CA GLU A 511 -2.27 -7.90 19.36
C GLU A 511 -2.26 -7.32 17.95
N ILE A 512 -3.26 -6.50 17.63
CA ILE A 512 -3.37 -5.85 16.33
C ILE A 512 -3.08 -4.37 16.54
N GLU A 513 -2.03 -3.87 15.90
CA GLU A 513 -1.66 -2.45 15.97
C GLU A 513 -2.83 -1.56 15.51
N GLY A 514 -3.17 -0.58 16.36
CA GLY A 514 -4.30 0.33 16.14
C GLY A 514 -5.68 -0.25 16.47
N ALA A 515 -5.78 -1.49 16.96
CA ALA A 515 -7.03 -2.03 17.46
C ALA A 515 -7.27 -1.56 18.91
N PRO A 516 -8.53 -1.25 19.29
CA PRO A 516 -8.87 -0.75 20.63
C PRO A 516 -8.76 -1.81 21.73
N ALA A 517 -8.61 -3.10 21.37
CA ALA A 517 -8.46 -4.22 22.29
C ALA A 517 -7.78 -5.42 21.62
N PRO A 518 -7.15 -6.32 22.39
CA PRO A 518 -6.59 -7.56 21.86
C PRO A 518 -7.67 -8.43 21.20
N LEU A 519 -7.25 -9.19 20.18
CA LEU A 519 -8.10 -10.20 19.56
C LEU A 519 -7.98 -11.50 20.35
N SER A 520 -9.11 -12.15 20.67
CA SER A 520 -9.17 -13.47 21.27
C SER A 520 -9.73 -14.48 20.28
N TYR A 521 -9.08 -15.63 20.18
CA TYR A 521 -9.53 -16.77 19.40
C TYR A 521 -9.83 -17.94 20.32
N THR A 522 -10.98 -18.58 20.11
CA THR A 522 -11.39 -19.81 20.83
C THR A 522 -11.95 -20.82 19.85
N SER A 523 -11.47 -22.07 19.92
CA SER A 523 -12.00 -23.21 19.18
C SER A 523 -12.27 -24.36 20.12
N LYS A 524 -13.47 -24.94 20.04
CA LYS A 524 -13.88 -26.13 20.76
C LYS A 524 -14.43 -27.15 19.78
N LYS A 525 -13.99 -28.38 19.89
CA LYS A 525 -14.40 -29.48 18.99
C LYS A 525 -14.61 -30.75 19.78
N ASP A 526 -15.52 -31.61 19.31
CA ASP A 526 -15.68 -32.92 19.86
C ASP A 526 -15.73 -34.04 18.81
N ALA A 527 -15.54 -35.27 19.26
CA ALA A 527 -15.60 -36.46 18.40
C ALA A 527 -17.02 -36.84 17.94
N LYS A 528 -18.07 -36.20 18.49
CA LYS A 528 -19.45 -36.38 18.07
C LYS A 528 -19.82 -35.51 16.83
N GLY A 529 -18.88 -34.73 16.33
CA GLY A 529 -19.08 -33.90 15.16
C GLY A 529 -19.67 -32.53 15.48
N ARG A 530 -19.34 -31.95 16.62
CA ARG A 530 -19.75 -30.61 17.01
C ARG A 530 -18.54 -29.69 17.08
N THR A 531 -18.71 -28.44 16.63
CA THR A 531 -17.63 -27.45 16.64
C THR A 531 -18.15 -26.07 17.06
N PHE A 532 -17.31 -25.38 17.80
CA PHE A 532 -17.47 -23.97 18.16
C PHE A 532 -16.19 -23.22 17.81
N THR A 533 -16.31 -22.11 17.13
CA THR A 533 -15.18 -21.21 16.88
C THR A 533 -15.64 -19.78 17.13
N LYS A 534 -14.83 -18.99 17.84
CA LYS A 534 -15.12 -17.60 18.16
C LYS A 534 -13.88 -16.75 17.97
N LEU A 535 -14.05 -15.58 17.37
CA LEU A 535 -13.07 -14.53 17.23
C LEU A 535 -13.70 -13.22 17.74
N GLU A 536 -13.08 -12.58 18.72
CA GLU A 536 -13.63 -11.37 19.33
C GLU A 536 -12.54 -10.37 19.71
N LEU A 537 -12.87 -9.08 19.67
CA LEU A 537 -12.12 -8.04 20.37
C LEU A 537 -12.53 -8.06 21.83
N VAL A 538 -11.59 -8.37 22.72
CA VAL A 538 -11.85 -8.63 24.13
C VAL A 538 -12.60 -7.47 24.80
N GLY A 539 -13.77 -7.78 25.39
CA GLY A 539 -14.59 -6.79 26.08
C GLY A 539 -15.33 -5.80 25.19
N MET A 540 -15.22 -5.90 23.87
CA MET A 540 -15.83 -4.94 22.93
C MET A 540 -16.87 -5.58 22.01
N MET A 541 -16.46 -6.52 21.14
CA MET A 541 -17.38 -7.07 20.14
C MET A 541 -16.94 -8.45 19.62
N GLU A 542 -17.93 -9.26 19.31
CA GLU A 542 -17.76 -10.52 18.60
C GLU A 542 -17.62 -10.24 17.10
N LEU A 543 -16.45 -10.58 16.54
CA LEU A 543 -16.16 -10.41 15.13
C LEU A 543 -16.73 -11.55 14.28
N ASN A 544 -16.59 -12.78 14.77
CA ASN A 544 -17.11 -13.97 14.13
C ASN A 544 -17.30 -15.08 15.17
N LYS A 545 -18.45 -15.72 15.13
CA LYS A 545 -18.74 -16.93 15.89
C LYS A 545 -19.42 -17.94 14.98
N GLN A 546 -19.02 -19.19 15.07
CA GLN A 546 -19.65 -20.29 14.36
C GLN A 546 -19.88 -21.46 15.30
N VAL A 547 -21.08 -21.99 15.28
CA VAL A 547 -21.48 -23.16 16.06
C VAL A 547 -22.09 -24.20 15.12
N ILE A 548 -21.59 -25.43 15.21
CA ILE A 548 -22.15 -26.63 14.57
C ILE A 548 -22.57 -27.57 15.69
N GLY A 549 -23.85 -27.70 15.91
CA GLY A 549 -24.43 -28.57 16.90
C GLY A 549 -24.74 -30.00 16.37
N ASP A 550 -25.69 -30.68 17.00
CA ASP A 550 -26.08 -32.03 16.57
C ASP A 550 -26.96 -32.01 15.33
N THR A 551 -27.96 -31.13 15.27
CA THR A 551 -28.98 -31.06 14.21
C THR A 551 -29.06 -29.73 13.49
N SER A 552 -28.41 -28.71 14.01
CA SER A 552 -28.42 -27.35 13.45
C SER A 552 -27.12 -26.62 13.73
N GLY A 553 -26.91 -25.51 13.07
CA GLY A 553 -25.77 -24.65 13.32
C GLY A 553 -26.10 -23.19 12.95
N TYR A 554 -25.25 -22.28 13.44
CA TYR A 554 -25.37 -20.86 13.13
C TYR A 554 -24.01 -20.17 13.01
N SER A 555 -24.00 -19.03 12.37
CA SER A 555 -22.90 -18.06 12.42
C SER A 555 -23.41 -16.76 13.02
N ALA A 556 -22.55 -16.06 13.76
CA ALA A 556 -22.86 -14.74 14.27
C ALA A 556 -21.67 -13.80 14.03
N ALA A 557 -21.95 -12.54 13.72
CA ALA A 557 -20.95 -11.49 13.55
C ALA A 557 -21.59 -10.14 13.93
N GLN A 558 -20.88 -9.35 14.71
CA GLN A 558 -21.30 -7.99 15.11
C GLN A 558 -22.71 -7.95 15.73
N GLY A 559 -23.03 -8.96 16.56
CA GLY A 559 -24.33 -9.07 17.24
C GLY A 559 -25.48 -9.64 16.36
N GLN A 560 -25.24 -9.92 15.09
CA GLN A 560 -26.22 -10.54 14.20
C GLN A 560 -26.00 -12.05 14.11
N LYS A 561 -27.00 -12.83 14.50
CA LYS A 561 -27.00 -14.28 14.37
C LYS A 561 -27.77 -14.68 13.09
N LYS A 562 -27.14 -15.58 12.31
CA LYS A 562 -27.75 -16.19 11.12
C LYS A 562 -27.67 -17.72 11.25
N ASP A 563 -28.79 -18.37 11.23
CA ASP A 563 -28.85 -19.83 11.18
C ASP A 563 -28.35 -20.33 9.81
N LEU A 564 -27.64 -21.47 9.81
CA LEU A 564 -27.15 -22.09 8.57
C LEU A 564 -28.33 -22.75 7.82
N THR A 565 -28.30 -22.66 6.49
CA THR A 565 -29.22 -23.45 5.67
C THR A 565 -28.92 -24.95 5.84
N PRO A 566 -29.90 -25.85 5.53
CA PRO A 566 -29.62 -27.30 5.59
C PRO A 566 -28.40 -27.74 4.80
N GLU A 567 -28.14 -27.13 3.65
CA GLU A 567 -27.00 -27.41 2.78
C GLU A 567 -25.72 -26.92 3.43
N GLU A 568 -25.67 -25.68 3.92
CA GLU A 568 -24.53 -25.10 4.64
C GLU A 568 -24.18 -25.90 5.90
N PHE A 569 -25.22 -26.35 6.63
CA PHE A 569 -25.05 -27.18 7.81
C PHE A 569 -24.46 -28.55 7.44
N ALA A 570 -25.01 -29.23 6.44
CA ALA A 570 -24.58 -30.54 6.00
C ALA A 570 -23.09 -30.50 5.53
N GLU A 571 -22.72 -29.46 4.75
CA GLU A 571 -21.33 -29.26 4.29
C GLU A 571 -20.36 -29.15 5.48
N LYS A 572 -20.68 -28.30 6.47
CA LYS A 572 -19.83 -28.08 7.64
C LYS A 572 -19.81 -29.29 8.59
N LYS A 573 -20.94 -29.94 8.77
CA LYS A 573 -21.08 -31.15 9.61
C LYS A 573 -20.27 -32.32 9.07
N ALA A 574 -20.10 -32.43 7.77
CA ALA A 574 -19.37 -33.51 7.09
C ALA A 574 -17.87 -33.58 7.47
N THR A 575 -17.29 -32.51 8.00
CA THR A 575 -15.88 -32.46 8.45
C THR A 575 -15.75 -32.06 9.92
N ALA A 576 -16.86 -31.83 10.60
CA ALA A 576 -16.89 -31.45 12.01
C ALA A 576 -16.44 -32.62 12.89
N THR A 577 -15.27 -32.54 13.48
CA THR A 577 -14.70 -33.47 14.46
C THR A 577 -13.46 -32.85 15.09
N THR A 578 -12.83 -33.55 16.05
CA THR A 578 -11.55 -33.11 16.66
C THR A 578 -10.46 -32.93 15.62
N PHE A 579 -10.30 -33.89 14.69
CA PHE A 579 -9.37 -33.85 13.55
C PHE A 579 -10.10 -34.25 12.26
N GLU A 580 -10.33 -33.29 11.38
CA GLU A 580 -11.09 -33.48 10.14
C GLU A 580 -10.51 -34.57 9.22
N GLU A 581 -9.22 -34.83 9.31
CA GLU A 581 -8.49 -35.82 8.52
C GLU A 581 -9.03 -37.24 8.73
N LEU A 582 -9.59 -37.53 9.92
CA LEU A 582 -10.23 -38.81 10.23
C LEU A 582 -11.50 -39.06 9.39
N LEU A 583 -12.16 -38.02 8.98
CA LEU A 583 -13.36 -38.05 8.12
C LEU A 583 -13.00 -37.91 6.65
N LEU A 584 -12.06 -37.01 6.31
CA LEU A 584 -11.62 -36.75 4.93
C LEU A 584 -11.09 -38.00 4.25
N SER A 585 -10.37 -38.87 4.97
CA SER A 585 -9.85 -40.15 4.42
C SER A 585 -10.96 -41.09 3.91
N LYS A 586 -12.21 -40.88 4.32
CA LYS A 586 -13.38 -41.69 3.95
C LYS A 586 -14.28 -41.07 2.88
N LYS A 587 -14.01 -39.81 2.51
CA LYS A 587 -14.81 -39.09 1.50
C LYS A 587 -14.32 -39.41 0.10
N ALA A 588 -15.26 -39.69 -0.83
CA ALA A 588 -14.95 -40.04 -2.21
C ALA A 588 -14.61 -38.83 -3.09
N ASP A 589 -15.07 -37.64 -2.71
CA ASP A 589 -14.91 -36.38 -3.45
C ASP A 589 -13.63 -35.60 -3.06
N VAL A 590 -12.81 -36.17 -2.18
CA VAL A 590 -11.51 -35.58 -1.80
C VAL A 590 -10.44 -36.10 -2.73
N THR A 591 -9.65 -35.21 -3.33
CA THR A 591 -8.62 -35.57 -4.33
C THR A 591 -7.25 -35.03 -3.95
N LEU A 592 -6.19 -35.78 -4.32
CA LEU A 592 -4.81 -35.32 -4.23
C LEU A 592 -4.46 -34.53 -5.50
N ASP A 593 -4.25 -33.24 -5.36
CA ASP A 593 -4.04 -32.31 -6.47
C ASP A 593 -2.54 -32.11 -6.81
N GLY A 594 -1.66 -32.89 -6.18
CA GLY A 594 -0.21 -32.88 -6.41
C GLY A 594 0.60 -32.29 -5.25
N ILE A 595 1.79 -31.78 -5.56
CA ILE A 595 2.69 -31.12 -4.63
C ILE A 595 2.84 -29.67 -5.03
N GLU A 596 2.66 -28.76 -4.08
CA GLU A 596 2.86 -27.32 -4.24
C GLU A 596 3.90 -26.80 -3.24
N PRO A 597 4.73 -25.82 -3.61
CA PRO A 597 5.64 -25.18 -2.67
C PRO A 597 4.84 -24.26 -1.74
N ILE A 598 4.87 -24.52 -0.45
CA ILE A 598 4.25 -23.71 0.60
C ILE A 598 5.33 -23.27 1.58
N ASN A 599 5.49 -21.94 1.74
CA ASN A 599 6.50 -21.36 2.65
C ASN A 599 7.93 -21.93 2.44
N GLY A 600 8.31 -22.19 1.19
CA GLY A 600 9.64 -22.71 0.83
C GLY A 600 9.80 -24.24 0.93
N SER A 601 8.79 -24.97 1.41
CA SER A 601 8.78 -26.44 1.50
C SER A 601 7.76 -27.04 0.55
N ASP A 602 8.02 -28.23 0.01
CA ASP A 602 7.06 -28.97 -0.79
C ASP A 602 5.94 -29.53 0.10
N ALA A 603 4.67 -29.29 -0.26
CA ALA A 603 3.51 -29.79 0.47
C ALA A 603 2.51 -30.50 -0.46
N TYR A 604 1.97 -31.63 -0.02
CA TYR A 604 0.86 -32.28 -0.70
C TYR A 604 -0.41 -31.44 -0.60
N ALA A 605 -1.05 -31.15 -1.73
CA ALA A 605 -2.30 -30.41 -1.82
C ALA A 605 -3.49 -31.37 -1.91
N ILE A 606 -4.32 -31.40 -0.87
CA ILE A 606 -5.56 -32.19 -0.84
C ILE A 606 -6.74 -31.26 -1.03
N LYS A 607 -7.48 -31.46 -2.11
CA LYS A 607 -8.67 -30.68 -2.44
C LYS A 607 -9.91 -31.34 -1.85
N ASN A 608 -10.70 -30.54 -1.11
CA ASN A 608 -12.00 -30.89 -0.54
C ASN A 608 -13.01 -29.77 -0.85
N GLY A 609 -13.78 -29.95 -1.91
CA GLY A 609 -14.72 -28.94 -2.39
C GLY A 609 -14.04 -27.60 -2.74
N LYS A 610 -14.40 -26.51 -2.02
CA LYS A 610 -13.83 -25.17 -2.19
C LYS A 610 -12.56 -24.94 -1.38
N SER A 611 -12.10 -25.90 -0.60
CA SER A 611 -10.92 -25.83 0.25
C SER A 611 -9.78 -26.71 -0.26
N ILE A 612 -8.55 -26.29 -0.01
CA ILE A 612 -7.34 -27.09 -0.24
C ILE A 612 -6.56 -27.12 1.06
N LEU A 613 -6.16 -28.32 1.48
CA LEU A 613 -5.36 -28.57 2.67
C LEU A 613 -3.94 -28.97 2.25
N TYR A 614 -2.94 -28.36 2.85
CA TYR A 614 -1.54 -28.56 2.49
C TYR A 614 -0.78 -29.25 3.62
N TYR A 615 -0.14 -30.39 3.31
CA TYR A 615 0.63 -31.21 4.24
C TYR A 615 2.08 -31.28 3.79
N ASP A 616 3.01 -30.85 4.64
CA ASP A 616 4.44 -30.86 4.33
C ASP A 616 4.93 -32.27 3.99
N VAL A 617 5.61 -32.40 2.86
CA VAL A 617 6.06 -33.70 2.33
C VAL A 617 7.04 -34.42 3.28
N LYS A 618 7.89 -33.67 4.00
CA LYS A 618 8.94 -34.23 4.85
C LYS A 618 8.43 -34.56 6.25
N THR A 619 7.65 -33.67 6.85
CA THR A 619 7.21 -33.78 8.24
C THR A 619 5.83 -34.41 8.36
N GLY A 620 5.04 -34.44 7.32
CA GLY A 620 3.63 -34.84 7.32
C GLY A 620 2.68 -33.88 8.01
N LEU A 621 3.17 -32.78 8.58
CA LEU A 621 2.34 -31.80 9.31
C LEU A 621 1.51 -30.94 8.35
N LYS A 622 0.31 -30.57 8.78
CA LYS A 622 -0.52 -29.58 8.06
C LYS A 622 0.15 -28.21 8.19
N VAL A 623 0.45 -27.56 7.07
CA VAL A 623 1.15 -26.28 7.05
C VAL A 623 0.24 -25.13 6.62
N MET A 624 -0.81 -25.42 5.85
CA MET A 624 -1.75 -24.40 5.41
C MET A 624 -3.11 -25.03 5.03
N SER A 625 -4.16 -24.23 5.13
CA SER A 625 -5.42 -24.46 4.43
C SER A 625 -5.80 -23.21 3.66
N SER A 626 -6.40 -23.37 2.48
CA SER A 626 -7.00 -22.29 1.71
C SER A 626 -8.47 -22.58 1.44
N SER A 627 -9.31 -21.55 1.41
CA SER A 627 -10.72 -21.70 1.08
C SER A 627 -11.15 -20.54 0.18
N THR A 628 -11.89 -20.85 -0.89
CA THR A 628 -12.42 -19.86 -1.81
C THR A 628 -13.92 -19.70 -1.59
N SER A 629 -14.36 -18.50 -1.27
CA SER A 629 -15.77 -18.10 -1.17
C SER A 629 -16.13 -17.12 -2.27
N GLU A 630 -17.42 -17.03 -2.59
CA GLU A 630 -17.93 -16.03 -3.52
C GLU A 630 -18.87 -15.11 -2.78
N ARG A 631 -18.61 -13.79 -2.86
CA ARG A 631 -19.47 -12.76 -2.28
C ARG A 631 -19.68 -11.67 -3.31
N ASN A 632 -20.95 -11.36 -3.62
CA ASN A 632 -21.35 -10.37 -4.63
C ASN A 632 -20.68 -10.60 -6.02
N GLY A 633 -20.60 -11.88 -6.46
CA GLY A 633 -19.95 -12.23 -7.73
C GLY A 633 -18.41 -12.18 -7.72
N GLN A 634 -17.78 -11.85 -6.59
CA GLN A 634 -16.33 -11.84 -6.43
C GLN A 634 -15.86 -13.06 -5.64
N LYS A 635 -14.87 -13.76 -6.20
CA LYS A 635 -14.21 -14.87 -5.51
C LYS A 635 -13.16 -14.31 -4.56
N MET A 636 -13.29 -14.65 -3.29
CA MET A 636 -12.33 -14.31 -2.23
C MET A 636 -11.67 -15.59 -1.73
N THR A 637 -10.35 -15.60 -1.70
CA THR A 637 -9.58 -16.70 -1.11
C THR A 637 -9.06 -16.27 0.26
N SER A 638 -9.31 -17.08 1.26
CA SER A 638 -8.72 -16.96 2.59
C SER A 638 -7.77 -18.10 2.85
N THR A 639 -6.68 -17.84 3.57
CA THR A 639 -5.73 -18.87 3.97
C THR A 639 -5.55 -18.90 5.49
N ILE A 640 -5.23 -20.08 6.02
CA ILE A 640 -4.83 -20.28 7.41
C ILE A 640 -3.54 -21.07 7.39
N SER A 641 -2.45 -20.49 7.87
CA SER A 641 -1.16 -21.17 8.04
C SER A 641 -0.99 -21.68 9.45
N PHE A 642 -0.31 -22.81 9.61
CA PHE A 642 -0.09 -23.50 10.87
C PHE A 642 1.40 -23.73 11.09
N THR A 643 1.94 -23.21 12.20
CA THR A 643 3.36 -23.35 12.56
C THR A 643 3.53 -23.58 14.07
N ASP A 644 4.75 -23.75 14.53
CA ASP A 644 5.10 -23.94 15.95
C ASP A 644 4.32 -25.09 16.60
N TYR A 645 4.40 -26.28 16.02
CA TYR A 645 3.75 -27.47 16.56
C TYR A 645 4.42 -27.92 17.87
N LYS A 646 3.65 -27.98 18.98
CA LYS A 646 4.11 -28.43 20.29
C LYS A 646 3.33 -29.66 20.74
N ASP A 647 3.98 -30.52 21.52
CA ASP A 647 3.34 -31.67 22.12
C ASP A 647 2.46 -31.28 23.31
N VAL A 648 1.20 -31.70 23.28
CA VAL A 648 0.25 -31.56 24.37
C VAL A 648 -0.36 -32.93 24.64
N LYS A 649 0.03 -33.58 25.73
CA LYS A 649 -0.45 -34.92 26.12
C LYS A 649 -0.26 -35.99 25.01
N GLY A 650 0.84 -35.92 24.27
CA GLY A 650 1.17 -36.85 23.18
C GLY A 650 0.54 -36.50 21.81
N ILE A 651 -0.09 -35.34 21.68
CA ILE A 651 -0.64 -34.82 20.42
C ILE A 651 0.04 -33.51 20.06
N LYS A 652 0.58 -33.40 18.85
CA LYS A 652 1.15 -32.15 18.35
C LYS A 652 0.07 -31.23 17.85
N ILE A 653 -0.02 -30.03 18.43
CA ILE A 653 -0.97 -28.96 18.07
C ILE A 653 -0.19 -27.71 17.65
N PRO A 654 -0.59 -27.02 16.56
CA PRO A 654 0.05 -25.77 16.16
C PRO A 654 -0.18 -24.68 17.21
N HIS A 655 0.88 -23.97 17.61
CA HIS A 655 0.83 -22.88 18.58
C HIS A 655 0.93 -21.51 17.93
N ASN A 656 1.10 -21.47 16.62
CA ASN A 656 0.99 -20.23 15.85
C ASN A 656 0.09 -20.46 14.62
N ILE A 657 -0.94 -19.63 14.49
CA ILE A 657 -1.94 -19.67 13.40
C ILE A 657 -1.96 -18.28 12.75
N VAL A 658 -1.73 -18.20 11.45
CA VAL A 658 -1.87 -16.96 10.69
C VAL A 658 -3.08 -17.06 9.78
N MET A 659 -4.09 -16.23 10.02
CA MET A 659 -5.28 -16.11 9.18
C MET A 659 -5.09 -14.93 8.20
N SER A 660 -5.25 -15.17 6.90
CA SER A 660 -5.09 -14.16 5.87
C SER A 660 -6.34 -14.05 4.99
N GLN A 661 -6.92 -12.85 4.97
CA GLN A 661 -8.04 -12.48 4.09
C GLN A 661 -7.90 -10.99 3.74
N GLY A 662 -6.89 -10.67 2.93
CA GLY A 662 -6.52 -9.29 2.61
C GLY A 662 -5.65 -8.59 3.67
N ARG A 663 -5.66 -9.09 4.92
CA ARG A 663 -4.74 -8.73 6.02
C ARG A 663 -4.41 -9.99 6.80
N ASP A 664 -3.17 -10.09 7.25
CA ASP A 664 -2.71 -11.19 8.11
C ASP A 664 -3.06 -10.90 9.57
N ILE A 665 -3.64 -11.89 10.23
CA ILE A 665 -3.89 -11.90 11.67
C ILE A 665 -3.14 -13.09 12.26
N GLU A 666 -2.08 -12.81 13.00
CA GLU A 666 -1.29 -13.84 13.68
C GLU A 666 -1.85 -14.11 15.08
N ILE A 667 -2.27 -15.33 15.33
CA ILE A 667 -2.84 -15.78 16.60
C ILE A 667 -1.83 -16.70 17.27
N LYS A 668 -1.32 -16.31 18.43
CA LYS A 668 -0.50 -17.14 19.30
C LYS A 668 -1.40 -17.96 20.21
N ILE A 669 -1.32 -19.27 20.09
CA ILE A 669 -2.10 -20.20 20.92
C ILE A 669 -1.45 -20.29 22.30
N THR A 670 -2.24 -19.99 23.33
CA THR A 670 -1.78 -19.88 24.72
C THR A 670 -2.32 -21.00 25.61
N ASP A 671 -3.46 -21.60 25.25
CA ASP A 671 -4.04 -22.70 26.03
C ASP A 671 -4.61 -23.79 25.12
N VAL A 672 -4.24 -25.04 25.37
CA VAL A 672 -4.74 -26.23 24.68
C VAL A 672 -5.12 -27.28 25.71
N LYS A 673 -6.38 -27.74 25.66
CA LYS A 673 -6.89 -28.81 26.56
C LYS A 673 -7.44 -29.98 25.75
N ILE A 674 -6.93 -31.16 26.03
CA ILE A 674 -7.36 -32.42 25.42
C ILE A 674 -8.21 -33.18 26.42
N ASN A 675 -9.45 -33.52 26.02
CA ASN A 675 -10.47 -34.19 26.83
C ASN A 675 -10.94 -33.38 28.04
N GLU A 676 -10.77 -32.06 27.98
CA GLU A 676 -11.15 -31.10 29.03
C GLU A 676 -11.62 -29.78 28.37
N GLY A 677 -12.33 -28.93 29.13
CA GLY A 677 -12.67 -27.56 28.71
C GLY A 677 -13.74 -27.43 27.63
N VAL A 678 -14.44 -28.53 27.31
CA VAL A 678 -15.55 -28.55 26.32
C VAL A 678 -16.77 -29.23 26.96
N THR A 679 -17.92 -28.60 26.87
CA THR A 679 -19.19 -29.05 27.40
C THR A 679 -20.28 -29.08 26.33
N ASP A 680 -21.40 -29.78 26.57
CA ASP A 680 -22.53 -29.81 25.61
C ASP A 680 -23.16 -28.43 25.40
N ALA A 681 -23.09 -27.54 26.40
CA ALA A 681 -23.58 -26.16 26.29
C ALA A 681 -22.82 -25.31 25.27
N ASP A 682 -21.56 -25.65 24.96
CA ASP A 682 -20.75 -24.90 23.99
C ASP A 682 -21.30 -25.01 22.54
N PHE A 683 -22.15 -26.00 22.26
CA PHE A 683 -22.65 -26.31 20.94
C PHE A 683 -24.14 -26.00 20.75
N GLN A 684 -24.74 -25.19 21.63
CA GLN A 684 -26.15 -24.79 21.59
C GLN A 684 -26.34 -23.40 20.97
#